data_cf97f429cdbcafdb324af6bb8fb61e9b
#
_entry.id   cf97f429cdbcafdb324af6bb8fb61e9b
#
_cell.length_a   1.000
_cell.length_b   1.000
_cell.length_c   1.000
_cell.angle_alpha   90.00
_cell.angle_beta   90.00
_cell.angle_gamma   90.00
#
_symmetry.space_group_name_H-M   'P 1'
#
loop_
_entity.id
_entity.type
_entity.pdbx_description
1 polymer ?
#
loop_
_entity_poly.entity_id
_entity_poly.type
_entity_poly.pdbx_seq_one_letter_code
_entity_poly.pdbx_strand_id
1 'polypeptide(L)'
;MIPKSILVRCARVHNLKNIDAEVPLNQIVGIAGVSGSGKSSLALGVLYAEGSRRYLESLSTYTRRRMTQAAKAVVDEVLYVPAALAMHQRPAVPGIRSTFGTGTELLNGLRLIFSRLASHRCPNGHYVPPTLNVAAEKEIVCPTCGVHFFAPGAEDLAFNSRGACPKCSGTGLIRTVDESTLVPDENLTIEEGAVAPWNTLMWSLMVDVCRAMGVRTNVPFKDLSPKERDIVFHGPAVKKRIFYKAKNTNSAGELDFTYFNAVYTVENALAKVKDEKGMKRVEKFLKESVCPACGGTRLSEAARAPRVRGISLDAVCRMTLTQAIDWVNGIAASLPPPMRPMAERLVESFLDAAKRLTDLGVGYLQLDRASSTLSTGERQRMQLARAVRNRTTGVLYVLDEPSIGLHPANLEGLIGVMHDLLADGNSIVLVDHDVQVLREAGWLIEMGPGAGAKGGTLLAQGTVASIESNAASRIGPYLAGRAAPARPSRAAKDDMFAFGRIHLSTLAIHTVKPLEVDFPKGRLTVVTGVSGSGKSTLVLESLIPALQAAAAGRALPVHVRAAEAPGITRAQLIDAAPIGTNIRSTAATYADVHDELRKVFARTADAKAGGWKSGDFSYNTGRLRCPACDGTGVVSLDVQFLPDVDIPCPDCRGSRYAKEAQLIKRTNKAGRTYSLPELMDMDVDEALQACADLKTVASRLKTLADLGLGYLTLGEGTPGLSGGEAQRLKLASEMGRGQSDAVFVFDEPTIGLHPADVAVLLKVFEELLASGATVIVIEHDLDVIRSADWIVDLGPGGGDAGGELVVQGTPEDVKAEARSITGRYI
;
A
#
# COMPACT_ATOMS: atom_id res chain seq x y z
N MET A 1 29.94 31.84 12.72
CA MET A 1 29.06 31.13 13.65
C MET A 1 28.39 30.01 12.87
N ILE A 2 28.39 28.80 13.37
CA ILE A 2 27.63 27.69 12.76
C ILE A 2 26.14 27.99 13.01
N PRO A 3 25.28 27.95 11.97
CA PRO A 3 23.85 28.18 12.16
C PRO A 3 23.26 27.16 13.12
N LYS A 4 22.38 27.60 14.00
CA LYS A 4 21.71 26.74 14.99
C LYS A 4 20.30 26.30 14.53
N SER A 5 19.73 27.01 13.58
CA SER A 5 18.36 26.76 13.10
C SER A 5 18.25 27.00 11.60
N ILE A 6 17.34 26.27 10.95
CA ILE A 6 16.82 26.60 9.62
C ILE A 6 15.77 27.68 9.81
N LEU A 7 15.80 28.73 8.99
CA LEU A 7 14.81 29.80 9.01
C LEU A 7 13.99 29.75 7.72
N VAL A 8 12.69 29.55 7.84
CA VAL A 8 11.73 29.59 6.75
C VAL A 8 10.99 30.92 6.80
N ARG A 9 10.90 31.64 5.68
CA ARG A 9 10.23 32.94 5.55
C ARG A 9 9.16 32.90 4.48
N CYS A 10 7.94 33.29 4.86
CA CYS A 10 6.81 33.47 3.94
C CYS A 10 6.50 32.21 3.09
N ALA A 11 6.42 31.05 3.69
CA ALA A 11 6.10 29.82 2.98
C ALA A 11 4.61 29.78 2.56
N ARG A 12 4.38 29.47 1.26
CA ARG A 12 3.06 29.46 0.60
C ARG A 12 2.83 28.18 -0.24
N VAL A 13 3.45 27.09 0.15
CA VAL A 13 3.32 25.79 -0.54
C VAL A 13 1.97 25.15 -0.18
N HIS A 14 1.23 24.71 -1.18
CA HIS A 14 -0.11 24.12 -1.03
C HIS A 14 -1.04 25.03 -0.20
N ASN A 15 -1.47 24.56 0.98
CA ASN A 15 -2.37 25.30 1.86
C ASN A 15 -1.67 26.23 2.86
N LEU A 16 -0.34 26.35 2.83
CA LEU A 16 0.40 27.24 3.74
C LEU A 16 0.09 28.71 3.49
N LYS A 17 -0.20 29.45 4.57
CA LYS A 17 -0.64 30.85 4.55
C LYS A 17 0.45 31.84 4.95
N ASN A 18 1.51 31.90 4.14
CA ASN A 18 2.60 32.87 4.34
C ASN A 18 3.23 32.74 5.72
N ILE A 19 3.64 31.50 6.09
CA ILE A 19 4.15 31.21 7.43
C ILE A 19 5.66 31.41 7.53
N ASP A 20 6.09 31.86 8.71
CA ASP A 20 7.47 31.87 9.16
C ASP A 20 7.67 30.77 10.19
N ALA A 21 8.73 29.97 10.06
CA ALA A 21 9.04 28.88 11.00
C ALA A 21 10.53 28.81 11.29
N GLU A 22 10.87 28.49 12.54
CA GLU A 22 12.21 28.18 12.99
C GLU A 22 12.34 26.70 13.28
N VAL A 23 13.34 26.04 12.66
CA VAL A 23 13.59 24.60 12.77
C VAL A 23 15.00 24.41 13.32
N PRO A 24 15.18 24.20 14.63
CA PRO A 24 16.50 23.99 15.23
C PRO A 24 17.21 22.77 14.64
N LEU A 25 18.54 22.88 14.47
CA LEU A 25 19.40 21.80 13.96
C LEU A 25 19.91 20.90 15.09
N ASN A 26 20.43 19.70 14.74
CA ASN A 26 21.02 18.72 15.64
C ASN A 26 20.09 18.25 16.77
N GLN A 27 18.82 18.20 16.50
CA GLN A 27 17.80 17.63 17.39
C GLN A 27 16.61 17.11 16.60
N ILE A 28 15.68 16.45 17.27
CA ILE A 28 14.39 16.05 16.71
C ILE A 28 13.45 17.25 16.79
N VAL A 29 12.90 17.66 15.64
CA VAL A 29 11.84 18.66 15.54
C VAL A 29 10.57 17.98 15.10
N GLY A 30 9.56 17.93 15.94
CA GLY A 30 8.25 17.37 15.63
C GLY A 30 7.35 18.41 14.96
N ILE A 31 6.64 18.01 13.91
CA ILE A 31 5.58 18.82 13.28
C ILE A 31 4.25 18.11 13.53
N ALA A 32 3.42 18.71 14.39
CA ALA A 32 2.11 18.19 14.79
C ALA A 32 0.96 19.03 14.23
N GLY A 33 -0.26 18.53 14.34
CA GLY A 33 -1.49 19.22 13.95
C GLY A 33 -2.50 18.26 13.32
N VAL A 34 -3.75 18.69 13.18
CA VAL A 34 -4.84 17.88 12.60
C VAL A 34 -4.55 17.47 11.15
N SER A 35 -5.21 16.43 10.67
CA SER A 35 -5.09 15.99 9.27
C SER A 35 -5.43 17.16 8.32
N GLY A 36 -4.67 17.35 7.23
CA GLY A 36 -4.87 18.45 6.29
C GLY A 36 -4.44 19.85 6.79
N SER A 37 -3.78 19.99 7.96
CA SER A 37 -3.35 21.30 8.50
C SER A 37 -2.11 21.92 7.82
N GLY A 38 -1.42 21.18 6.93
CA GLY A 38 -0.22 21.68 6.21
C GLY A 38 1.11 21.13 6.74
N LYS A 39 1.12 20.11 7.61
CA LYS A 39 2.35 19.48 8.16
C LYS A 39 3.30 19.00 7.06
N SER A 40 2.82 18.11 6.18
CA SER A 40 3.63 17.58 5.08
C SER A 40 3.98 18.67 4.05
N SER A 41 3.15 19.73 3.92
CA SER A 41 3.49 20.90 3.10
C SER A 41 4.72 21.63 3.62
N LEU A 42 4.86 21.79 4.94
CA LEU A 42 6.05 22.38 5.55
C LEU A 42 7.25 21.41 5.49
N ALA A 43 7.06 20.15 5.93
CA ALA A 43 8.14 19.19 6.02
C ALA A 43 8.70 18.77 4.65
N LEU A 44 7.83 18.28 3.76
CA LEU A 44 8.23 17.78 2.44
C LEU A 44 8.23 18.89 1.37
N GLY A 45 7.19 19.75 1.36
CA GLY A 45 7.03 20.79 0.35
C GLY A 45 7.98 21.96 0.50
N VAL A 46 8.49 22.24 1.70
CA VAL A 46 9.44 23.33 1.94
C VAL A 46 10.81 22.79 2.32
N LEU A 47 10.95 22.15 3.49
CA LEU A 47 12.26 21.80 4.06
C LEU A 47 13.01 20.77 3.21
N TYR A 48 12.34 19.63 2.89
CA TYR A 48 12.95 18.62 2.02
C TYR A 48 13.17 19.15 0.59
N ALA A 49 12.17 19.83 0.01
CA ALA A 49 12.28 20.33 -1.36
C ALA A 49 13.47 21.28 -1.53
N GLU A 50 13.66 22.24 -0.62
CA GLU A 50 14.77 23.19 -0.66
C GLU A 50 16.13 22.53 -0.33
N GLY A 51 16.20 21.65 0.69
CA GLY A 51 17.43 20.95 1.05
C GLY A 51 17.88 19.98 -0.04
N SER A 52 16.96 19.22 -0.62
CA SER A 52 17.24 18.32 -1.75
C SER A 52 17.65 19.09 -3.01
N ARG A 53 16.96 20.18 -3.34
CA ARG A 53 17.26 21.03 -4.51
C ARG A 53 18.67 21.62 -4.42
N ARG A 54 19.04 22.21 -3.30
CA ARG A 54 20.37 22.83 -3.09
C ARG A 54 21.49 21.79 -3.18
N TYR A 55 21.26 20.60 -2.64
CA TYR A 55 22.20 19.49 -2.77
C TYR A 55 22.37 19.08 -4.24
N LEU A 56 21.27 18.91 -4.98
CA LEU A 56 21.30 18.54 -6.40
C LEU A 56 21.95 19.64 -7.26
N GLU A 57 21.77 20.92 -6.94
CA GLU A 57 22.41 22.03 -7.63
C GLU A 57 23.94 22.02 -7.51
N SER A 58 24.47 21.47 -6.41
CA SER A 58 25.92 21.30 -6.23
C SER A 58 26.52 20.17 -7.08
N LEU A 59 25.70 19.28 -7.64
CA LEU A 59 26.15 18.14 -8.47
C LEU A 59 26.33 18.55 -9.94
N SER A 60 27.10 17.72 -10.69
CA SER A 60 27.29 17.92 -12.12
C SER A 60 25.95 17.86 -12.89
N THR A 61 25.86 18.59 -14.01
CA THR A 61 24.67 18.61 -14.86
C THR A 61 24.26 17.22 -15.36
N TYR A 62 25.22 16.33 -15.60
CA TYR A 62 24.95 14.95 -16.01
C TYR A 62 24.27 14.14 -14.90
N THR A 63 24.75 14.24 -13.67
CA THR A 63 24.17 13.55 -12.51
C THR A 63 22.77 14.12 -12.20
N ARG A 64 22.62 15.43 -12.24
CA ARG A 64 21.36 16.15 -11.98
C ARG A 64 20.23 15.72 -12.91
N ARG A 65 20.51 15.49 -14.18
CA ARG A 65 19.52 15.06 -15.18
C ARG A 65 18.98 13.65 -14.95
N ARG A 66 19.66 12.82 -14.15
CA ARG A 66 19.26 11.41 -13.85
C ARG A 66 18.57 11.25 -12.51
N MET A 67 18.51 12.33 -11.71
CA MET A 67 17.88 12.30 -10.38
C MET A 67 16.55 13.02 -10.42
N THR A 68 15.54 12.46 -9.77
CA THR A 68 14.24 13.11 -9.59
C THR A 68 14.45 14.39 -8.78
N GLN A 69 14.04 15.55 -9.32
CA GLN A 69 14.13 16.81 -8.64
C GLN A 69 12.82 17.13 -7.94
N ALA A 70 12.90 17.57 -6.69
CA ALA A 70 11.76 18.12 -5.99
C ALA A 70 11.35 19.46 -6.66
N ALA A 71 10.06 19.74 -6.72
CA ALA A 71 9.56 21.01 -7.21
C ALA A 71 10.09 22.16 -6.34
N LYS A 72 10.36 23.33 -6.93
CA LYS A 72 10.78 24.50 -6.18
C LYS A 72 9.67 24.94 -5.23
N ALA A 73 10.01 25.09 -3.95
CA ALA A 73 9.07 25.56 -2.95
C ALA A 73 8.63 27.03 -3.24
N VAL A 74 7.35 27.31 -3.03
CA VAL A 74 6.82 28.68 -3.07
C VAL A 74 7.06 29.32 -1.71
N VAL A 75 8.24 29.95 -1.57
CA VAL A 75 8.74 30.53 -0.32
C VAL A 75 9.61 31.74 -0.67
N ASP A 76 9.61 32.77 0.16
CA ASP A 76 10.47 33.92 -0.09
C ASP A 76 11.93 33.55 0.17
N GLU A 77 12.21 32.90 1.30
CA GLU A 77 13.57 32.49 1.66
C GLU A 77 13.57 31.29 2.61
N VAL A 78 14.54 30.37 2.41
CA VAL A 78 14.90 29.32 3.38
C VAL A 78 16.39 29.41 3.63
N LEU A 79 16.80 29.77 4.84
CA LEU A 79 18.19 29.89 5.23
C LEU A 79 18.68 28.64 5.96
N TYR A 80 19.96 28.31 5.75
CA TYR A 80 20.71 27.29 6.50
C TYR A 80 20.16 25.86 6.42
N VAL A 81 19.38 25.54 5.39
CA VAL A 81 18.88 24.15 5.21
C VAL A 81 20.02 23.25 4.74
N PRO A 82 20.29 22.13 5.45
CA PRO A 82 21.26 21.12 5.02
C PRO A 82 20.78 20.33 3.78
N ALA A 83 21.64 19.46 3.24
CA ALA A 83 21.18 18.43 2.31
C ALA A 83 20.09 17.59 2.99
N ALA A 84 18.96 17.39 2.33
CA ALA A 84 17.81 16.74 2.93
C ALA A 84 17.50 15.40 2.26
N LEU A 85 17.16 14.42 3.08
CA LEU A 85 16.64 13.10 2.68
C LEU A 85 15.24 12.93 3.26
N ALA A 86 14.28 12.51 2.43
CA ALA A 86 12.91 12.28 2.89
C ALA A 86 12.56 10.80 2.91
N MET A 87 11.79 10.41 3.92
CA MET A 87 11.06 9.17 3.97
C MET A 87 9.58 9.49 3.95
N HIS A 88 8.96 9.15 2.82
CA HIS A 88 7.55 9.42 2.61
C HIS A 88 6.67 8.42 3.35
N GLN A 89 5.49 8.87 3.77
CA GLN A 89 4.44 8.03 4.37
C GLN A 89 4.15 6.78 3.53
N ARG A 90 4.15 6.90 2.21
CA ARG A 90 3.92 5.79 1.27
C ARG A 90 5.12 5.60 0.35
N PRO A 91 6.10 4.76 0.74
CA PRO A 91 7.19 4.41 -0.15
C PRO A 91 6.70 3.75 -1.44
N ALA A 92 7.33 4.09 -2.56
CA ALA A 92 7.03 3.44 -3.84
C ALA A 92 7.15 1.91 -3.72
N VAL A 93 6.25 1.19 -4.40
CA VAL A 93 6.30 -0.27 -4.44
C VAL A 93 7.45 -0.69 -5.34
N PRO A 94 8.45 -1.42 -4.82
CA PRO A 94 9.59 -1.84 -5.62
C PRO A 94 9.18 -2.86 -6.70
N GLY A 95 9.99 -2.95 -7.76
CA GLY A 95 9.77 -3.91 -8.84
C GLY A 95 9.82 -5.38 -8.40
N ILE A 96 9.27 -6.27 -9.22
CA ILE A 96 9.09 -7.73 -8.98
C ILE A 96 10.38 -8.47 -8.58
N ARG A 97 11.56 -7.94 -8.96
CA ARG A 97 12.85 -8.52 -8.58
C ARG A 97 13.36 -8.02 -7.22
N SER A 98 12.69 -7.10 -6.57
CA SER A 98 13.08 -6.61 -5.24
C SER A 98 12.56 -7.54 -4.15
N THR A 99 13.43 -7.89 -3.19
CA THR A 99 13.08 -8.63 -1.98
C THR A 99 13.46 -7.82 -0.75
N PHE A 100 12.98 -8.22 0.43
CA PHE A 100 13.39 -7.63 1.70
C PHE A 100 14.92 -7.62 1.83
N GLY A 101 15.60 -8.75 1.51
CA GLY A 101 17.06 -8.86 1.57
C GLY A 101 17.80 -7.94 0.60
N THR A 102 17.24 -7.66 -0.61
CA THR A 102 17.85 -6.68 -1.55
C THR A 102 17.54 -5.24 -1.14
N GLY A 103 16.33 -4.98 -0.68
CA GLY A 103 15.91 -3.64 -0.25
C GLY A 103 16.67 -3.14 0.99
N THR A 104 17.02 -4.04 1.90
CA THR A 104 17.85 -3.77 3.09
C THR A 104 19.34 -3.90 2.83
N GLU A 105 19.75 -4.35 1.63
CA GLU A 105 21.12 -4.67 1.26
C GLU A 105 21.78 -5.82 2.08
N LEU A 106 21.05 -6.48 2.97
CA LEU A 106 21.54 -7.63 3.74
C LEU A 106 21.98 -8.77 2.81
N LEU A 107 21.28 -8.96 1.70
CA LEU A 107 21.64 -9.97 0.70
C LEU A 107 23.02 -9.72 0.08
N ASN A 108 23.47 -8.46 0.00
CA ASN A 108 24.83 -8.14 -0.48
C ASN A 108 25.88 -8.69 0.47
N GLY A 109 25.68 -8.52 1.79
CA GLY A 109 26.55 -9.10 2.82
C GLY A 109 26.55 -10.63 2.77
N LEU A 110 25.38 -11.27 2.66
CA LEU A 110 25.28 -12.72 2.53
C LEU A 110 25.98 -13.25 1.27
N ARG A 111 25.78 -12.61 0.11
CA ARG A 111 26.47 -13.01 -1.12
C ARG A 111 27.99 -12.94 -0.98
N LEU A 112 28.48 -11.92 -0.28
CA LEU A 112 29.92 -11.80 -0.01
C LEU A 112 30.40 -12.91 0.94
N ILE A 113 29.64 -13.22 1.99
CA ILE A 113 29.91 -14.36 2.89
C ILE A 113 29.96 -15.67 2.10
N PHE A 114 28.96 -15.93 1.23
CA PHE A 114 28.95 -17.15 0.42
C PHE A 114 30.04 -17.21 -0.63
N SER A 115 30.42 -16.09 -1.23
CA SER A 115 31.53 -16.03 -2.19
C SER A 115 32.87 -16.34 -1.53
N ARG A 116 33.12 -15.81 -0.32
CA ARG A 116 34.45 -15.84 0.34
C ARG A 116 34.63 -16.97 1.33
N LEU A 117 33.59 -17.45 1.95
CA LEU A 117 33.69 -18.35 3.11
C LEU A 117 33.02 -19.71 2.88
N ALA A 118 32.40 -19.92 1.70
CA ALA A 118 31.70 -21.16 1.43
C ALA A 118 32.61 -22.32 1.02
N SER A 119 32.09 -23.53 1.17
CA SER A 119 32.51 -24.71 0.43
C SER A 119 31.92 -24.62 -0.97
N HIS A 120 32.75 -24.69 -2.00
CA HIS A 120 32.34 -24.54 -3.40
C HIS A 120 32.39 -25.89 -4.16
N ARG A 121 31.46 -26.07 -5.06
CA ARG A 121 31.35 -27.27 -5.91
C ARG A 121 32.26 -27.10 -7.15
N CYS A 122 33.18 -28.01 -7.34
CA CYS A 122 34.02 -28.02 -8.55
C CYS A 122 33.18 -28.41 -9.80
N PRO A 123 33.68 -28.19 -11.04
CA PRO A 123 32.97 -28.57 -12.26
C PRO A 123 32.55 -30.05 -12.33
N ASN A 124 33.31 -30.93 -11.69
CA ASN A 124 32.99 -32.37 -11.59
C ASN A 124 32.07 -32.74 -10.43
N GLY A 125 31.50 -31.75 -9.72
CA GLY A 125 30.50 -31.99 -8.70
C GLY A 125 30.99 -32.17 -7.26
N HIS A 126 32.33 -32.23 -7.01
CA HIS A 126 32.86 -32.40 -5.65
C HIS A 126 32.88 -31.07 -4.90
N TYR A 127 32.57 -31.11 -3.60
CA TYR A 127 32.66 -29.96 -2.72
C TYR A 127 34.07 -29.79 -2.19
N VAL A 128 34.63 -28.60 -2.38
CA VAL A 128 35.92 -28.20 -1.84
C VAL A 128 35.69 -27.38 -0.57
N PRO A 129 36.32 -27.73 0.58
CA PRO A 129 36.18 -26.98 1.82
C PRO A 129 36.64 -25.52 1.67
N PRO A 130 36.15 -24.61 2.51
CA PRO A 130 36.60 -23.21 2.51
C PRO A 130 38.12 -23.14 2.81
N THR A 131 38.85 -22.34 2.01
CA THR A 131 40.27 -22.14 2.10
C THR A 131 40.66 -20.67 1.95
N LEU A 132 41.87 -20.29 2.30
CA LEU A 132 42.39 -18.94 2.06
C LEU A 132 42.38 -18.55 0.58
N ASN A 133 42.50 -19.52 -0.34
CA ASN A 133 42.40 -19.24 -1.77
C ASN A 133 40.99 -18.77 -2.16
N VAL A 134 39.96 -19.41 -1.59
CA VAL A 134 38.56 -18.95 -1.76
C VAL A 134 38.40 -17.51 -1.22
N ALA A 135 38.89 -17.27 -0.01
CA ALA A 135 38.82 -15.95 0.63
C ALA A 135 39.57 -14.87 -0.18
N ALA A 136 40.67 -15.22 -0.81
CA ALA A 136 41.52 -14.32 -1.59
C ALA A 136 41.16 -14.27 -3.10
N GLU A 137 40.09 -14.90 -3.54
CA GLU A 137 39.68 -15.01 -4.98
C GLU A 137 40.75 -15.64 -5.89
N LYS A 138 41.50 -16.54 -5.31
CA LYS A 138 42.54 -17.28 -6.06
C LYS A 138 41.99 -18.59 -6.60
N GLU A 139 42.74 -19.16 -7.54
CA GLU A 139 42.43 -20.47 -8.11
C GLU A 139 42.39 -21.55 -7.01
N ILE A 140 41.44 -22.45 -7.12
CA ILE A 140 41.18 -23.56 -6.22
C ILE A 140 41.49 -24.85 -6.98
N VAL A 141 42.18 -25.78 -6.34
CA VAL A 141 42.38 -27.13 -6.87
C VAL A 141 41.50 -28.09 -6.10
N CYS A 142 40.64 -28.84 -6.79
CA CYS A 142 39.79 -29.83 -6.16
C CYS A 142 40.66 -30.99 -5.64
N PRO A 143 40.66 -31.32 -4.34
CA PRO A 143 41.48 -32.37 -3.77
C PRO A 143 41.04 -33.76 -4.23
N THR A 144 39.83 -33.93 -4.74
CA THR A 144 39.30 -35.21 -5.17
C THR A 144 39.59 -35.53 -6.63
N CYS A 145 39.60 -34.55 -7.52
CA CYS A 145 39.75 -34.78 -8.98
C CYS A 145 40.81 -33.92 -9.66
N GLY A 146 41.52 -33.07 -8.92
CA GLY A 146 42.60 -32.23 -9.43
C GLY A 146 42.18 -31.09 -10.36
N VAL A 147 40.89 -30.89 -10.60
CA VAL A 147 40.39 -29.81 -11.47
C VAL A 147 40.65 -28.45 -10.82
N HIS A 148 41.20 -27.54 -11.63
CA HIS A 148 41.39 -26.14 -11.26
C HIS A 148 40.14 -25.31 -11.59
N PHE A 149 39.66 -24.48 -10.68
CA PHE A 149 38.52 -23.63 -10.86
C PHE A 149 38.56 -22.41 -9.93
N PHE A 150 37.67 -21.43 -10.17
CA PHE A 150 37.48 -20.26 -9.31
C PHE A 150 36.14 -20.34 -8.58
N ALA A 151 36.11 -19.84 -7.36
CA ALA A 151 34.86 -19.65 -6.64
C ALA A 151 34.00 -18.58 -7.34
N PRO A 152 32.68 -18.71 -7.33
CA PRO A 152 31.78 -17.66 -7.87
C PRO A 152 31.95 -16.36 -7.09
N GLY A 153 32.05 -15.25 -7.81
CA GLY A 153 32.01 -13.92 -7.21
C GLY A 153 30.64 -13.58 -6.60
N ALA A 154 30.59 -12.55 -5.78
CA ALA A 154 29.33 -12.12 -5.16
C ALA A 154 28.25 -11.75 -6.20
N GLU A 155 28.66 -11.30 -7.40
CA GLU A 155 27.76 -10.98 -8.50
C GLU A 155 27.19 -12.24 -9.20
N ASP A 156 27.93 -13.33 -9.20
CA ASP A 156 27.48 -14.62 -9.73
C ASP A 156 26.45 -15.30 -8.79
N LEU A 157 26.30 -14.79 -7.57
CA LEU A 157 25.31 -15.20 -6.58
C LEU A 157 24.08 -14.25 -6.54
N ALA A 158 24.01 -13.26 -7.43
CA ALA A 158 22.93 -12.28 -7.47
C ALA A 158 21.82 -12.72 -8.45
N PHE A 159 20.60 -12.90 -7.95
CA PHE A 159 19.47 -13.29 -8.79
C PHE A 159 18.97 -12.16 -9.73
N ASN A 160 19.38 -10.92 -9.53
CA ASN A 160 19.13 -9.79 -10.43
C ASN A 160 20.27 -9.54 -11.42
N SER A 161 21.25 -10.42 -11.47
CA SER A 161 22.43 -10.38 -12.35
C SER A 161 22.79 -11.80 -12.81
N ARG A 162 24.07 -12.18 -12.81
CA ARG A 162 24.58 -13.45 -13.35
C ARG A 162 24.09 -14.70 -12.63
N GLY A 163 23.73 -14.58 -11.34
CA GLY A 163 23.18 -15.68 -10.55
C GLY A 163 21.69 -15.96 -10.81
N ALA A 164 21.06 -15.25 -11.73
CA ALA A 164 19.63 -15.39 -12.03
C ALA A 164 19.28 -16.77 -12.58
N CYS A 165 18.15 -17.33 -12.16
CA CYS A 165 17.59 -18.51 -12.80
C CYS A 165 17.27 -18.22 -14.29
N PRO A 166 17.77 -19.00 -15.22
CA PRO A 166 17.59 -18.71 -16.66
C PRO A 166 16.14 -18.80 -17.11
N LYS A 167 15.30 -19.61 -16.45
CA LYS A 167 13.89 -19.79 -16.81
C LYS A 167 13.00 -18.60 -16.39
N CYS A 168 13.18 -18.07 -15.19
CA CYS A 168 12.37 -16.96 -14.68
C CYS A 168 13.14 -15.61 -14.65
N SER A 169 14.39 -15.58 -15.14
CA SER A 169 15.23 -14.38 -15.14
C SER A 169 15.30 -13.67 -13.78
N GLY A 170 15.33 -14.45 -12.68
CA GLY A 170 15.46 -13.95 -11.33
C GLY A 170 14.16 -13.44 -10.68
N THR A 171 13.00 -13.64 -11.27
CA THR A 171 11.71 -13.26 -10.65
C THR A 171 11.20 -14.28 -9.63
N GLY A 172 11.62 -15.56 -9.75
CA GLY A 172 11.11 -16.67 -8.95
C GLY A 172 9.75 -17.21 -9.41
N LEU A 173 9.05 -16.45 -10.25
CA LEU A 173 7.72 -16.75 -10.77
C LEU A 173 7.77 -16.88 -12.28
N ILE A 174 6.83 -17.62 -12.83
CA ILE A 174 6.54 -17.66 -14.26
C ILE A 174 5.06 -17.34 -14.48
N ARG A 175 4.77 -16.65 -15.56
CA ARG A 175 3.40 -16.41 -16.02
C ARG A 175 3.03 -17.47 -17.02
N THR A 176 2.02 -18.24 -16.73
CA THR A 176 1.46 -19.26 -17.60
C THR A 176 0.01 -18.93 -17.90
N VAL A 177 -0.49 -19.41 -19.03
CA VAL A 177 -1.91 -19.26 -19.37
C VAL A 177 -2.76 -20.00 -18.35
N ASP A 178 -3.79 -19.33 -17.86
CA ASP A 178 -4.82 -19.95 -17.02
C ASP A 178 -5.97 -20.41 -17.89
N GLU A 179 -6.00 -21.71 -18.19
CA GLU A 179 -7.01 -22.28 -19.07
C GLU A 179 -8.44 -22.11 -18.54
N SER A 180 -8.63 -22.03 -17.22
CA SER A 180 -9.94 -21.78 -16.62
C SER A 180 -10.54 -20.43 -16.96
N THR A 181 -9.73 -19.46 -17.37
CA THR A 181 -10.15 -18.10 -17.74
C THR A 181 -10.43 -17.94 -19.24
N LEU A 182 -10.04 -18.95 -20.06
CA LEU A 182 -10.17 -18.88 -21.51
C LEU A 182 -11.63 -19.03 -21.97
N VAL A 183 -12.43 -19.78 -21.19
CA VAL A 183 -13.86 -19.97 -21.41
C VAL A 183 -14.60 -19.69 -20.09
N PRO A 184 -14.89 -18.42 -19.80
CA PRO A 184 -15.49 -18.01 -18.52
C PRO A 184 -16.97 -18.43 -18.37
N ASP A 185 -17.69 -18.63 -19.48
CA ASP A 185 -19.06 -19.15 -19.52
C ASP A 185 -19.19 -20.28 -20.53
N GLU A 186 -19.25 -21.52 -20.07
CA GLU A 186 -19.40 -22.72 -20.89
C GLU A 186 -20.82 -22.88 -21.45
N ASN A 187 -21.80 -22.10 -21.06
CA ASN A 187 -23.14 -22.11 -21.63
C ASN A 187 -23.21 -21.37 -22.98
N LEU A 188 -22.26 -20.50 -23.27
CA LEU A 188 -22.15 -19.82 -24.54
C LEU A 188 -21.60 -20.74 -25.62
N THR A 189 -21.99 -20.48 -26.88
CA THR A 189 -21.38 -21.11 -28.05
C THR A 189 -20.10 -20.36 -28.45
N ILE A 190 -19.21 -20.97 -29.21
CA ILE A 190 -18.02 -20.29 -29.76
C ILE A 190 -18.42 -19.10 -30.61
N GLU A 191 -19.55 -19.18 -31.35
CA GLU A 191 -20.09 -18.08 -32.15
C GLU A 191 -20.58 -16.91 -31.30
N GLU A 192 -21.14 -17.18 -30.13
CA GLU A 192 -21.55 -16.17 -29.14
C GLU A 192 -20.37 -15.61 -28.34
N GLY A 193 -19.16 -16.16 -28.51
CA GLY A 193 -17.95 -15.66 -27.91
C GLY A 193 -17.51 -16.39 -26.65
N ALA A 194 -17.83 -17.68 -26.49
CA ALA A 194 -17.37 -18.48 -25.35
C ALA A 194 -15.86 -18.41 -25.14
N VAL A 195 -15.05 -18.38 -26.20
CA VAL A 195 -13.59 -18.31 -26.13
C VAL A 195 -13.13 -16.85 -26.02
N ALA A 196 -12.98 -16.37 -24.81
CA ALA A 196 -12.70 -14.97 -24.48
C ALA A 196 -11.42 -14.38 -25.14
N PRO A 197 -10.29 -15.11 -25.26
CA PRO A 197 -9.10 -14.60 -25.95
C PRO A 197 -9.34 -14.25 -27.43
N TRP A 198 -10.18 -15.00 -28.16
CA TRP A 198 -10.44 -14.72 -29.56
C TRP A 198 -11.25 -13.43 -29.76
N ASN A 199 -12.05 -13.03 -28.76
CA ASN A 199 -12.84 -11.81 -28.81
C ASN A 199 -12.02 -10.57 -28.44
N THR A 200 -10.99 -10.72 -27.61
CA THR A 200 -10.27 -9.58 -26.97
C THR A 200 -8.87 -9.38 -27.49
N LEU A 201 -8.20 -10.43 -27.95
CA LEU A 201 -6.79 -10.42 -28.35
C LEU A 201 -6.56 -10.73 -29.82
N MET A 202 -7.60 -11.26 -30.54
CA MET A 202 -7.46 -11.71 -31.89
C MET A 202 -8.68 -11.33 -32.75
N TRP A 203 -8.60 -11.58 -34.07
CA TRP A 203 -9.64 -11.21 -35.05
C TRP A 203 -10.80 -12.19 -35.03
N SER A 204 -11.99 -11.69 -35.39
CA SER A 204 -13.26 -12.44 -35.44
C SER A 204 -13.29 -13.67 -36.39
N LEU A 205 -12.26 -13.84 -37.23
CA LEU A 205 -12.15 -14.97 -38.14
C LEU A 205 -11.83 -16.31 -37.47
N MET A 206 -11.40 -16.30 -36.22
CA MET A 206 -10.98 -17.54 -35.55
C MET A 206 -12.13 -18.54 -35.38
N VAL A 207 -13.35 -18.07 -35.26
CA VAL A 207 -14.57 -18.92 -35.23
C VAL A 207 -14.72 -19.75 -36.51
N ASP A 208 -14.56 -19.10 -37.67
CA ASP A 208 -14.71 -19.80 -38.97
C ASP A 208 -13.58 -20.78 -39.22
N VAL A 209 -12.35 -20.43 -38.81
CA VAL A 209 -11.20 -21.34 -38.91
C VAL A 209 -11.36 -22.52 -37.95
N CYS A 210 -11.86 -22.28 -36.71
CA CYS A 210 -12.15 -23.33 -35.72
C CYS A 210 -13.20 -24.33 -36.25
N ARG A 211 -14.23 -23.85 -36.95
CA ARG A 211 -15.22 -24.68 -37.64
C ARG A 211 -14.55 -25.54 -38.73
N ALA A 212 -13.63 -24.95 -39.50
CA ALA A 212 -12.84 -25.68 -40.49
C ALA A 212 -11.85 -26.70 -39.91
N MET A 213 -11.54 -26.59 -38.59
CA MET A 213 -10.81 -27.61 -37.84
C MET A 213 -11.70 -28.82 -37.40
N GLY A 214 -12.99 -28.75 -37.65
CA GLY A 214 -13.95 -29.81 -37.31
C GLY A 214 -14.58 -29.65 -35.92
N VAL A 215 -14.58 -28.46 -35.36
CA VAL A 215 -15.22 -28.14 -34.08
C VAL A 215 -16.62 -27.56 -34.32
N ARG A 216 -17.63 -28.03 -33.58
CA ARG A 216 -18.99 -27.48 -33.62
C ARG A 216 -19.06 -26.13 -32.93
N THR A 217 -19.14 -25.04 -33.71
CA THR A 217 -19.09 -23.68 -33.15
C THR A 217 -20.44 -23.13 -32.68
N ASN A 218 -21.53 -23.81 -33.02
CA ASN A 218 -22.91 -23.43 -32.79
C ASN A 218 -23.64 -24.17 -31.64
N VAL A 219 -22.89 -24.94 -30.85
CA VAL A 219 -23.40 -25.60 -29.66
C VAL A 219 -22.72 -25.02 -28.41
N PRO A 220 -23.35 -25.05 -27.20
CA PRO A 220 -22.72 -24.62 -25.96
C PRO A 220 -21.36 -25.29 -25.75
N PHE A 221 -20.38 -24.56 -25.24
CA PHE A 221 -19.02 -25.07 -25.07
C PHE A 221 -19.00 -26.34 -24.19
N LYS A 222 -19.86 -26.41 -23.16
CA LYS A 222 -20.02 -27.59 -22.31
C LYS A 222 -20.43 -28.86 -23.06
N ASP A 223 -21.09 -28.73 -24.22
CA ASP A 223 -21.58 -29.85 -25.01
C ASP A 223 -20.59 -30.30 -26.12
N LEU A 224 -19.42 -29.66 -26.19
CA LEU A 224 -18.32 -30.08 -27.04
C LEU A 224 -17.69 -31.39 -26.50
N SER A 225 -17.31 -32.27 -27.42
CA SER A 225 -16.56 -33.49 -27.07
C SER A 225 -15.17 -33.13 -26.53
N PRO A 226 -14.52 -34.01 -25.74
CA PRO A 226 -13.17 -33.79 -25.26
C PRO A 226 -12.15 -33.46 -26.35
N LYS A 227 -12.30 -34.09 -27.53
CA LYS A 227 -11.47 -33.87 -28.72
C LYS A 227 -11.66 -32.47 -29.29
N GLU A 228 -12.89 -31.97 -29.35
CA GLU A 228 -13.21 -30.64 -29.84
C GLU A 228 -12.66 -29.57 -28.87
N ARG A 229 -12.82 -29.79 -27.56
CA ARG A 229 -12.23 -28.91 -26.52
C ARG A 229 -10.72 -28.87 -26.61
N ASP A 230 -10.06 -30.01 -26.81
CA ASP A 230 -8.61 -30.09 -26.99
C ASP A 230 -8.13 -29.30 -28.23
N ILE A 231 -8.88 -29.39 -29.34
CA ILE A 231 -8.60 -28.55 -30.53
C ILE A 231 -8.68 -27.07 -30.18
N VAL A 232 -9.70 -26.64 -29.43
CA VAL A 232 -9.85 -25.22 -29.02
C VAL A 232 -8.69 -24.75 -28.15
N PHE A 233 -8.26 -25.55 -27.19
CA PHE A 233 -7.19 -25.18 -26.25
C PHE A 233 -5.79 -25.38 -26.80
N HIS A 234 -5.53 -26.50 -27.51
CA HIS A 234 -4.18 -26.96 -27.87
C HIS A 234 -4.01 -27.35 -29.35
N GLY A 235 -5.07 -27.22 -30.18
CA GLY A 235 -5.00 -27.61 -31.57
C GLY A 235 -3.82 -27.00 -32.35
N PRO A 236 -3.22 -27.72 -33.31
CA PRO A 236 -2.04 -27.29 -34.04
C PRO A 236 -2.30 -26.06 -34.94
N ALA A 237 -1.29 -25.22 -35.10
CA ALA A 237 -1.31 -24.06 -36.01
C ALA A 237 -1.28 -24.54 -37.49
N VAL A 238 -2.43 -24.75 -38.06
CA VAL A 238 -2.58 -25.24 -39.46
C VAL A 238 -3.34 -24.19 -40.27
N LYS A 239 -2.91 -23.98 -41.54
CA LYS A 239 -3.67 -23.16 -42.49
C LYS A 239 -4.90 -23.89 -42.94
N LYS A 240 -6.05 -23.22 -42.86
CA LYS A 240 -7.33 -23.69 -43.36
C LYS A 240 -7.91 -22.67 -44.33
N ARG A 241 -8.53 -23.18 -45.40
CA ARG A 241 -9.29 -22.35 -46.31
C ARG A 241 -10.67 -22.10 -45.74
N ILE A 242 -11.02 -20.83 -45.60
CA ILE A 242 -12.34 -20.40 -45.09
C ILE A 242 -13.01 -19.47 -46.10
N PHE A 243 -14.31 -19.50 -46.14
CA PHE A 243 -15.10 -18.55 -46.92
C PHE A 243 -15.43 -17.34 -46.06
N TYR A 244 -14.86 -16.19 -46.37
CA TYR A 244 -15.02 -14.94 -45.63
C TYR A 244 -16.00 -14.02 -46.35
N LYS A 245 -16.98 -13.49 -45.61
CA LYS A 245 -17.88 -12.42 -46.03
C LYS A 245 -17.65 -11.20 -45.16
N ALA A 246 -17.25 -10.09 -45.77
CA ALA A 246 -16.97 -8.87 -45.04
C ALA A 246 -18.24 -8.25 -44.46
N LYS A 247 -18.25 -7.85 -43.19
CA LYS A 247 -19.42 -7.28 -42.50
C LYS A 247 -19.86 -5.93 -43.08
N ASN A 248 -18.95 -5.14 -43.66
CA ASN A 248 -19.19 -3.76 -44.10
C ASN A 248 -19.12 -3.55 -45.65
N THR A 249 -18.82 -4.59 -46.39
CA THR A 249 -18.76 -4.54 -47.86
C THR A 249 -19.37 -5.82 -48.41
N ASN A 250 -19.93 -5.76 -49.60
CA ASN A 250 -20.49 -6.96 -50.26
C ASN A 250 -19.43 -7.91 -50.84
N SER A 251 -18.17 -7.77 -50.47
CA SER A 251 -17.10 -8.65 -50.93
C SER A 251 -17.10 -9.95 -50.10
N ALA A 252 -17.10 -11.07 -50.81
CA ALA A 252 -16.93 -12.40 -50.24
C ALA A 252 -15.88 -13.15 -51.08
N GLY A 253 -15.09 -13.97 -50.43
CA GLY A 253 -14.03 -14.72 -51.09
C GLY A 253 -13.40 -15.79 -50.17
N GLU A 254 -12.64 -16.68 -50.79
CA GLU A 254 -11.88 -17.66 -50.05
C GLU A 254 -10.60 -17.03 -49.50
N LEU A 255 -10.27 -17.34 -48.23
CA LEU A 255 -9.08 -16.86 -47.55
C LEU A 255 -8.39 -18.03 -46.84
N ASP A 256 -7.10 -18.17 -47.05
CA ASP A 256 -6.27 -19.10 -46.29
C ASP A 256 -5.86 -18.44 -44.96
N PHE A 257 -6.34 -18.95 -43.86
CA PHE A 257 -6.05 -18.41 -42.55
C PHE A 257 -5.48 -19.48 -41.60
N THR A 258 -4.50 -19.09 -40.76
CA THR A 258 -3.88 -20.02 -39.83
C THR A 258 -4.72 -20.11 -38.55
N TYR A 259 -5.03 -21.33 -38.16
CA TYR A 259 -5.66 -21.60 -36.88
C TYR A 259 -4.69 -21.32 -35.72
N PHE A 260 -5.17 -20.59 -34.75
CA PHE A 260 -4.44 -20.32 -33.49
C PHE A 260 -5.36 -20.70 -32.33
N ASN A 261 -4.98 -21.72 -31.59
CA ASN A 261 -5.69 -22.17 -30.40
C ASN A 261 -5.75 -21.10 -29.33
N ALA A 262 -6.61 -21.26 -28.32
CA ALA A 262 -6.85 -20.26 -27.29
C ALA A 262 -5.61 -19.97 -26.43
N VAL A 263 -4.85 -21.01 -26.07
CA VAL A 263 -3.60 -20.89 -25.28
C VAL A 263 -2.55 -20.11 -26.08
N TYR A 264 -2.28 -20.53 -27.33
CA TYR A 264 -1.32 -19.84 -28.19
C TYR A 264 -1.70 -18.38 -28.45
N THR A 265 -2.99 -18.07 -28.54
CA THR A 265 -3.47 -16.68 -28.72
C THR A 265 -3.00 -15.80 -27.56
N VAL A 266 -3.11 -16.28 -26.32
CA VAL A 266 -2.66 -15.54 -25.13
C VAL A 266 -1.12 -15.46 -25.08
N GLU A 267 -0.41 -16.56 -25.35
CA GLU A 267 1.06 -16.59 -25.37
C GLU A 267 1.64 -15.63 -26.42
N ASN A 268 1.09 -15.64 -27.64
CA ASN A 268 1.51 -14.75 -28.72
C ASN A 268 1.20 -13.28 -28.41
N ALA A 269 0.05 -13.02 -27.76
CA ALA A 269 -0.29 -11.67 -27.31
C ALA A 269 0.70 -11.21 -26.23
N LEU A 270 1.01 -12.05 -25.23
CA LEU A 270 1.98 -11.76 -24.18
C LEU A 270 3.38 -11.45 -24.75
N ALA A 271 3.83 -12.22 -25.72
CA ALA A 271 5.13 -12.02 -26.37
C ALA A 271 5.23 -10.68 -27.14
N LYS A 272 4.10 -10.11 -27.55
CA LYS A 272 4.00 -8.85 -28.32
C LYS A 272 3.65 -7.63 -27.48
N VAL A 273 3.41 -7.78 -26.17
CA VAL A 273 3.09 -6.66 -25.28
C VAL A 273 4.24 -5.68 -25.22
N LYS A 274 3.96 -4.39 -25.49
CA LYS A 274 4.94 -3.30 -25.45
C LYS A 274 4.58 -2.21 -24.42
N ASP A 275 3.34 -2.20 -23.96
CA ASP A 275 2.81 -1.16 -23.09
C ASP A 275 1.91 -1.77 -21.98
N GLU A 276 1.60 -0.95 -21.00
CA GLU A 276 0.76 -1.34 -19.86
C GLU A 276 -0.68 -1.66 -20.27
N LYS A 277 -1.22 -0.98 -21.29
CA LYS A 277 -2.57 -1.27 -21.81
C LYS A 277 -2.64 -2.63 -22.46
N GLY A 278 -1.60 -3.02 -23.22
CA GLY A 278 -1.45 -4.36 -23.76
C GLY A 278 -1.37 -5.41 -22.65
N MET A 279 -0.58 -5.15 -21.61
CA MET A 279 -0.46 -6.07 -20.47
C MET A 279 -1.80 -6.29 -19.77
N LYS A 280 -2.56 -5.25 -19.45
CA LYS A 280 -3.88 -5.36 -18.80
C LYS A 280 -4.90 -6.20 -19.59
N ARG A 281 -4.76 -6.26 -20.94
CA ARG A 281 -5.62 -7.11 -21.78
C ARG A 281 -5.29 -8.58 -21.68
N VAL A 282 -4.00 -8.91 -21.52
CA VAL A 282 -3.51 -10.29 -21.47
C VAL A 282 -3.55 -10.84 -20.06
N GLU A 283 -3.29 -10.01 -19.06
CA GLU A 283 -3.12 -10.38 -17.64
C GLU A 283 -4.30 -11.20 -17.08
N LYS A 284 -5.51 -10.90 -17.49
CA LYS A 284 -6.72 -11.63 -17.07
C LYS A 284 -6.77 -13.11 -17.49
N PHE A 285 -5.90 -13.51 -18.42
CA PHE A 285 -5.77 -14.89 -18.90
C PHE A 285 -4.50 -15.59 -18.38
N LEU A 286 -3.76 -14.93 -17.47
CA LEU A 286 -2.52 -15.43 -16.94
C LEU A 286 -2.66 -15.77 -15.47
N LYS A 287 -1.99 -16.85 -15.06
CA LYS A 287 -1.72 -17.13 -13.65
C LYS A 287 -0.24 -17.06 -13.39
N GLU A 288 0.11 -16.54 -12.23
CA GLU A 288 1.47 -16.61 -11.75
C GLU A 288 1.67 -17.91 -10.97
N SER A 289 2.72 -18.62 -11.28
CA SER A 289 3.11 -19.85 -10.61
C SER A 289 4.59 -19.83 -10.25
N VAL A 290 4.94 -20.58 -9.21
CA VAL A 290 6.34 -20.72 -8.80
C VAL A 290 7.14 -21.33 -9.93
N CYS A 291 8.31 -20.76 -10.23
CA CYS A 291 9.18 -21.25 -11.30
C CYS A 291 9.65 -22.69 -11.00
N PRO A 292 9.33 -23.68 -11.83
CA PRO A 292 9.68 -25.09 -11.58
C PRO A 292 11.18 -25.37 -11.65
N ALA A 293 11.95 -24.51 -12.33
CA ALA A 293 13.41 -24.70 -12.44
C ALA A 293 14.15 -24.29 -11.17
N CYS A 294 13.73 -23.23 -10.50
CA CYS A 294 14.38 -22.74 -9.28
C CYS A 294 13.54 -22.97 -8.01
N GLY A 295 12.30 -23.45 -8.10
CA GLY A 295 11.42 -23.61 -6.94
C GLY A 295 11.18 -22.30 -6.18
N GLY A 296 11.08 -21.17 -6.89
CA GLY A 296 10.86 -19.85 -6.31
C GLY A 296 12.11 -19.13 -5.79
N THR A 297 13.29 -19.80 -5.72
CA THR A 297 14.52 -19.23 -5.14
C THR A 297 15.12 -18.08 -5.94
N ARG A 298 14.66 -17.85 -7.18
CA ARG A 298 15.18 -16.83 -8.11
C ARG A 298 16.58 -17.12 -8.64
N LEU A 299 17.35 -18.03 -7.99
CA LEU A 299 18.75 -18.33 -8.27
C LEU A 299 18.90 -19.50 -9.25
N SER A 300 19.95 -19.44 -10.05
CA SER A 300 20.43 -20.55 -10.88
C SER A 300 20.93 -21.70 -10.01
N GLU A 301 21.09 -22.90 -10.58
CA GLU A 301 21.67 -24.05 -9.87
C GLU A 301 23.09 -23.76 -9.38
N ALA A 302 23.91 -23.13 -10.22
CA ALA A 302 25.26 -22.74 -9.87
C ALA A 302 25.32 -21.77 -8.68
N ALA A 303 24.40 -20.78 -8.63
CA ALA A 303 24.30 -19.82 -7.53
C ALA A 303 23.79 -20.46 -6.23
N ARG A 304 23.06 -21.56 -6.30
CA ARG A 304 22.59 -22.35 -5.14
C ARG A 304 23.58 -23.40 -4.67
N ALA A 305 24.67 -23.64 -5.42
CA ALA A 305 25.61 -24.70 -5.08
C ALA A 305 26.48 -24.38 -3.85
N PRO A 306 27.01 -23.16 -3.63
CA PRO A 306 27.87 -22.86 -2.48
C PRO A 306 27.20 -23.18 -1.15
N ARG A 307 27.98 -23.65 -0.17
CA ARG A 307 27.52 -24.04 1.17
C ARG A 307 28.36 -23.36 2.25
N VAL A 308 27.69 -22.68 3.19
CA VAL A 308 28.30 -22.21 4.43
C VAL A 308 27.64 -22.96 5.57
N ARG A 309 28.43 -23.62 6.42
CA ARG A 309 27.90 -24.52 7.47
C ARG A 309 26.90 -25.56 6.91
N GLY A 310 27.15 -26.06 5.69
CA GLY A 310 26.26 -27.04 5.01
C GLY A 310 24.98 -26.44 4.39
N ILE A 311 24.68 -25.18 4.61
CA ILE A 311 23.45 -24.50 4.15
C ILE A 311 23.73 -23.66 2.89
N SER A 312 22.78 -23.65 1.94
CA SER A 312 22.86 -22.85 0.72
C SER A 312 22.34 -21.44 0.90
N LEU A 313 22.69 -20.52 0.00
CA LEU A 313 22.25 -19.13 0.04
C LEU A 313 20.71 -19.01 -0.02
N ASP A 314 20.05 -19.78 -0.87
CA ASP A 314 18.60 -19.79 -0.98
C ASP A 314 17.91 -20.28 0.31
N ALA A 315 18.50 -21.25 1.00
CA ALA A 315 17.99 -21.74 2.28
C ALA A 315 18.10 -20.66 3.38
N VAL A 316 19.23 -19.92 3.42
CA VAL A 316 19.37 -18.79 4.35
C VAL A 316 18.40 -17.65 4.01
N CYS A 317 18.17 -17.38 2.72
CA CYS A 317 17.20 -16.35 2.32
C CYS A 317 15.76 -16.66 2.76
N ARG A 318 15.42 -17.95 2.94
CA ARG A 318 14.12 -18.39 3.48
C ARG A 318 14.00 -18.31 5.01
N MET A 319 15.12 -18.11 5.70
CA MET A 319 15.09 -17.87 7.15
C MET A 319 14.47 -16.50 7.43
N THR A 320 13.82 -16.38 8.58
CA THR A 320 13.52 -15.05 9.12
C THR A 320 14.81 -14.31 9.43
N LEU A 321 14.76 -12.98 9.49
CA LEU A 321 15.96 -12.20 9.81
C LEU A 321 16.53 -12.61 11.17
N THR A 322 15.69 -12.89 12.18
CA THR A 322 16.13 -13.38 13.49
C THR A 322 16.87 -14.71 13.38
N GLN A 323 16.32 -15.69 12.65
CA GLN A 323 16.97 -16.97 12.40
C GLN A 323 18.29 -16.81 11.62
N ALA A 324 18.33 -15.90 10.65
CA ALA A 324 19.54 -15.61 9.88
C ALA A 324 20.65 -15.00 10.77
N ILE A 325 20.30 -14.12 11.72
CA ILE A 325 21.22 -13.58 12.72
C ILE A 325 21.86 -14.71 13.54
N ASP A 326 21.04 -15.61 14.10
CA ASP A 326 21.51 -16.75 14.90
C ASP A 326 22.43 -17.66 14.10
N TRP A 327 22.08 -17.92 12.84
CA TRP A 327 22.90 -18.73 11.95
C TRP A 327 24.22 -18.06 11.59
N VAL A 328 24.22 -16.76 11.27
CA VAL A 328 25.41 -15.98 10.91
C VAL A 328 26.42 -15.91 12.06
N ASN A 329 25.97 -15.73 13.30
CA ASN A 329 26.80 -15.68 14.50
C ASN A 329 27.71 -16.91 14.65
N GLY A 330 27.34 -18.08 14.16
CA GLY A 330 28.15 -19.31 14.24
C GLY A 330 29.14 -19.50 13.08
N ILE A 331 29.22 -18.60 12.10
CA ILE A 331 30.05 -18.80 10.89
C ILE A 331 31.52 -18.77 11.21
N ALA A 332 32.00 -17.74 11.90
CA ALA A 332 33.44 -17.58 12.19
C ALA A 332 34.04 -18.78 12.94
N ALA A 333 33.31 -19.30 13.92
CA ALA A 333 33.75 -20.47 14.70
C ALA A 333 33.86 -21.76 13.87
N SER A 334 33.04 -21.89 12.79
CA SER A 334 33.01 -23.07 11.93
C SER A 334 34.15 -23.13 10.88
N LEU A 335 34.92 -22.04 10.76
CA LEU A 335 35.93 -21.90 9.74
C LEU A 335 37.37 -22.19 10.25
N PRO A 336 38.31 -22.56 9.37
CA PRO A 336 39.69 -22.71 9.71
C PRO A 336 40.27 -21.43 10.34
N PRO A 337 41.15 -21.52 11.35
CA PRO A 337 41.67 -20.36 12.07
C PRO A 337 42.17 -19.20 11.22
N PRO A 338 42.89 -19.44 10.08
CA PRO A 338 43.38 -18.35 9.24
C PRO A 338 42.30 -17.53 8.53
N MET A 339 41.07 -18.07 8.41
CA MET A 339 39.95 -17.39 7.75
C MET A 339 39.08 -16.61 8.74
N ARG A 340 39.19 -16.86 10.06
CA ARG A 340 38.32 -16.29 11.09
C ARG A 340 38.34 -14.76 11.12
N PRO A 341 39.48 -14.06 11.02
CA PRO A 341 39.47 -12.58 11.08
C PRO A 341 38.67 -11.92 9.94
N MET A 342 38.71 -12.53 8.74
CA MET A 342 37.87 -12.06 7.63
C MET A 342 36.38 -12.37 7.89
N ALA A 343 36.09 -13.58 8.35
CA ALA A 343 34.73 -14.00 8.66
C ALA A 343 34.09 -13.12 9.74
N GLU A 344 34.79 -12.81 10.81
CA GLU A 344 34.34 -11.93 11.90
C GLU A 344 33.94 -10.56 11.37
N ARG A 345 34.73 -9.93 10.50
CA ARG A 345 34.39 -8.63 9.88
C ARG A 345 33.16 -8.69 9.00
N LEU A 346 32.99 -9.74 8.20
CA LEU A 346 31.83 -9.91 7.33
C LEU A 346 30.57 -10.18 8.15
N VAL A 347 30.68 -11.00 9.19
CA VAL A 347 29.61 -11.31 10.15
C VAL A 347 29.21 -10.05 10.91
N GLU A 348 30.16 -9.29 11.48
CA GLU A 348 29.90 -8.04 12.20
C GLU A 348 29.14 -7.04 11.31
N SER A 349 29.61 -6.82 10.09
CA SER A 349 28.94 -5.92 9.13
C SER A 349 27.49 -6.34 8.80
N PHE A 350 27.20 -7.64 8.72
CA PHE A 350 25.86 -8.15 8.54
C PHE A 350 25.00 -7.94 9.80
N LEU A 351 25.55 -8.25 10.97
CA LEU A 351 24.83 -8.16 12.25
C LEU A 351 24.47 -6.73 12.61
N ASP A 352 25.37 -5.77 12.37
CA ASP A 352 25.09 -4.34 12.58
C ASP A 352 23.89 -3.85 11.77
N ALA A 353 23.81 -4.26 10.50
CA ALA A 353 22.68 -3.90 9.65
C ALA A 353 21.40 -4.65 10.04
N ALA A 354 21.52 -5.91 10.45
CA ALA A 354 20.39 -6.77 10.81
C ALA A 354 19.75 -6.37 12.15
N LYS A 355 20.57 -5.97 13.14
CA LYS A 355 20.11 -5.54 14.46
C LYS A 355 19.12 -4.39 14.36
N ARG A 356 19.44 -3.34 13.60
CA ARG A 356 18.56 -2.18 13.42
C ARG A 356 17.19 -2.54 12.86
N LEU A 357 17.13 -3.52 11.97
CA LEU A 357 15.88 -4.03 11.44
C LEU A 357 15.08 -4.82 12.48
N THR A 358 15.75 -5.60 13.33
CA THR A 358 15.07 -6.29 14.44
C THR A 358 14.56 -5.31 15.49
N ASP A 359 15.33 -4.27 15.81
CA ASP A 359 14.91 -3.20 16.73
C ASP A 359 13.66 -2.45 16.19
N LEU A 360 13.57 -2.27 14.87
CA LEU A 360 12.39 -1.75 14.20
C LEU A 360 11.23 -2.77 14.06
N GLY A 361 11.34 -3.96 14.67
CA GLY A 361 10.26 -4.95 14.71
C GLY A 361 9.98 -5.67 13.38
N VAL A 362 10.97 -5.78 12.46
CA VAL A 362 10.84 -6.54 11.20
C VAL A 362 11.69 -7.81 11.17
N GLY A 363 12.13 -8.28 12.35
CA GLY A 363 12.93 -9.52 12.51
C GLY A 363 12.24 -10.79 12.01
N TYR A 364 10.92 -10.81 11.93
CA TYR A 364 10.11 -11.93 11.43
C TYR A 364 10.09 -12.06 9.90
N LEU A 365 10.58 -11.06 9.15
CA LEU A 365 10.57 -11.10 7.69
C LEU A 365 11.67 -12.00 7.15
N GLN A 366 11.32 -12.80 6.13
CA GLN A 366 12.27 -13.61 5.37
C GLN A 366 13.01 -12.73 4.35
N LEU A 367 14.30 -13.03 4.13
CA LEU A 367 15.11 -12.21 3.22
C LEU A 367 14.69 -12.31 1.74
N ASP A 368 14.07 -13.42 1.33
CA ASP A 368 13.55 -13.64 -0.03
C ASP A 368 12.12 -13.12 -0.22
N ARG A 369 11.45 -12.61 0.85
CA ARG A 369 10.10 -12.06 0.74
C ARG A 369 10.06 -10.92 -0.27
N ALA A 370 9.18 -11.00 -1.25
CA ALA A 370 9.05 -9.99 -2.30
C ALA A 370 8.67 -8.63 -1.69
N SER A 371 9.41 -7.57 -2.03
CA SER A 371 9.16 -6.22 -1.49
C SER A 371 7.78 -5.67 -1.84
N SER A 372 7.15 -6.15 -2.92
CA SER A 372 5.78 -5.81 -3.29
C SER A 372 4.72 -6.35 -2.32
N THR A 373 5.04 -7.39 -1.55
CA THR A 373 4.14 -8.00 -0.55
C THR A 373 4.30 -7.40 0.85
N LEU A 374 5.25 -6.48 1.03
CA LEU A 374 5.45 -5.80 2.29
C LEU A 374 4.36 -4.75 2.52
N SER A 375 3.90 -4.62 3.75
CA SER A 375 3.02 -3.54 4.17
C SER A 375 3.71 -2.17 4.02
N THR A 376 2.94 -1.09 4.07
CA THR A 376 3.49 0.27 4.01
C THR A 376 4.47 0.53 5.14
N GLY A 377 4.13 0.16 6.38
CA GLY A 377 5.01 0.31 7.54
C GLY A 377 6.28 -0.57 7.44
N GLU A 378 6.19 -1.82 6.94
CA GLU A 378 7.37 -2.67 6.72
C GLU A 378 8.33 -2.05 5.69
N ARG A 379 7.81 -1.50 4.58
CA ARG A 379 8.63 -0.78 3.59
C ARG A 379 9.29 0.46 4.16
N GLN A 380 8.57 1.23 4.98
CA GLN A 380 9.10 2.44 5.61
C GLN A 380 10.22 2.11 6.59
N ARG A 381 10.05 1.09 7.45
CA ARG A 381 11.08 0.59 8.38
C ARG A 381 12.32 0.08 7.65
N MET A 382 12.14 -0.61 6.52
CA MET A 382 13.24 -1.04 5.66
C MET A 382 14.04 0.16 5.13
N GLN A 383 13.38 1.24 4.71
CA GLN A 383 14.04 2.47 4.25
C GLN A 383 14.76 3.19 5.39
N LEU A 384 14.16 3.26 6.58
CA LEU A 384 14.75 3.88 7.76
C LEU A 384 16.04 3.18 8.18
N ALA A 385 16.00 1.85 8.31
CA ALA A 385 17.19 1.05 8.64
C ALA A 385 18.33 1.25 7.61
N ARG A 386 17.98 1.40 6.32
CA ARG A 386 18.94 1.70 5.27
C ARG A 386 19.56 3.09 5.40
N ALA A 387 18.75 4.09 5.74
CA ALA A 387 19.22 5.48 5.91
C ALA A 387 20.27 5.57 7.03
N VAL A 388 20.03 4.93 8.16
CA VAL A 388 20.95 4.93 9.32
C VAL A 388 22.26 4.19 9.03
N ARG A 389 22.22 3.13 8.22
CA ARG A 389 23.41 2.37 7.84
C ARG A 389 24.48 3.22 7.16
N ASN A 390 24.09 4.23 6.40
CA ASN A 390 25.03 5.01 5.59
C ASN A 390 25.91 5.95 6.40
N ARG A 391 25.68 6.09 7.72
CA ARG A 391 26.45 6.95 8.66
C ARG A 391 26.79 8.33 8.05
N THR A 392 25.81 8.92 7.38
CA THR A 392 25.95 10.29 6.87
C THR A 392 25.91 11.27 8.03
N THR A 393 26.63 12.38 7.92
CA THR A 393 26.64 13.45 8.91
C THR A 393 26.26 14.78 8.27
N GLY A 394 25.64 15.69 9.04
CA GLY A 394 25.24 16.99 8.57
C GLY A 394 24.04 16.97 7.60
N VAL A 395 23.22 15.93 7.64
CA VAL A 395 22.03 15.75 6.80
C VAL A 395 20.76 16.06 7.60
N LEU A 396 19.77 16.64 6.93
CA LEU A 396 18.41 16.77 7.45
C LEU A 396 17.57 15.56 7.01
N TYR A 397 17.17 14.72 7.95
CA TYR A 397 16.21 13.65 7.72
C TYR A 397 14.78 14.16 7.94
N VAL A 398 13.95 14.08 6.90
CA VAL A 398 12.52 14.41 6.97
C VAL A 398 11.73 13.10 6.98
N LEU A 399 11.14 12.77 8.13
CA LEU A 399 10.38 11.54 8.38
C LEU A 399 8.89 11.86 8.39
N ASP A 400 8.14 11.28 7.46
CA ASP A 400 6.69 11.49 7.35
C ASP A 400 5.95 10.27 7.91
N GLU A 401 5.41 10.42 9.12
CA GLU A 401 4.68 9.41 9.90
C GLU A 401 5.44 8.07 10.06
N PRO A 402 6.66 8.07 10.61
CA PRO A 402 7.45 6.85 10.75
C PRO A 402 6.89 5.86 11.79
N SER A 403 5.97 6.28 12.65
CA SER A 403 5.29 5.43 13.64
C SER A 403 4.16 4.57 13.04
N ILE A 404 3.79 4.77 11.76
CA ILE A 404 2.67 4.08 11.11
C ILE A 404 2.74 2.56 11.28
N GLY A 405 1.63 1.98 11.78
CA GLY A 405 1.47 0.52 11.93
C GLY A 405 2.47 -0.09 12.91
N LEU A 406 3.10 0.71 13.77
CA LEU A 406 3.92 0.24 14.86
C LEU A 406 3.08 -0.04 16.09
N HIS A 407 3.26 -1.24 16.64
CA HIS A 407 2.80 -1.53 17.98
C HIS A 407 3.65 -0.71 18.99
N PRO A 408 3.10 -0.23 20.13
CA PRO A 408 3.83 0.53 21.14
C PRO A 408 5.18 -0.10 21.54
N ALA A 409 5.26 -1.42 21.64
CA ALA A 409 6.52 -2.13 21.93
C ALA A 409 7.63 -1.93 20.87
N ASN A 410 7.29 -1.49 19.66
CA ASN A 410 8.26 -1.24 18.58
C ASN A 410 8.61 0.26 18.44
N LEU A 411 7.93 1.16 19.16
CA LEU A 411 8.25 2.59 19.16
C LEU A 411 9.61 2.87 19.78
N GLU A 412 9.99 2.12 20.82
CA GLU A 412 11.32 2.24 21.45
C GLU A 412 12.45 2.02 20.42
N GLY A 413 12.30 1.03 19.54
CA GLY A 413 13.26 0.78 18.46
C GLY A 413 13.33 1.92 17.45
N LEU A 414 12.18 2.52 17.07
CA LEU A 414 12.13 3.70 16.21
C LEU A 414 12.85 4.91 16.88
N ILE A 415 12.56 5.15 18.15
CA ILE A 415 13.18 6.23 18.93
C ILE A 415 14.69 6.00 19.01
N GLY A 416 15.15 4.78 19.30
CA GLY A 416 16.56 4.42 19.30
C GLY A 416 17.27 4.73 17.98
N VAL A 417 16.64 4.39 16.85
CA VAL A 417 17.15 4.69 15.50
C VAL A 417 17.22 6.20 15.23
N MET A 418 16.27 6.99 15.72
CA MET A 418 16.33 8.46 15.61
C MET A 418 17.48 9.04 16.43
N HIS A 419 17.70 8.53 17.63
CA HIS A 419 18.84 8.93 18.46
C HIS A 419 20.20 8.55 17.84
N ASP A 420 20.31 7.39 17.19
CA ASP A 420 21.52 7.01 16.42
C ASP A 420 21.81 8.03 15.30
N LEU A 421 20.79 8.44 14.55
CA LEU A 421 20.94 9.47 13.51
C LEU A 421 21.41 10.82 14.08
N LEU A 422 20.91 11.22 15.24
CA LEU A 422 21.37 12.44 15.92
C LEU A 422 22.81 12.31 16.41
N ALA A 423 23.19 11.15 16.98
CA ALA A 423 24.54 10.88 17.44
C ALA A 423 25.56 10.94 16.30
N ASP A 424 25.16 10.58 15.09
CA ASP A 424 25.97 10.72 13.88
C ASP A 424 26.04 12.19 13.36
N GLY A 425 25.50 13.18 14.10
CA GLY A 425 25.58 14.60 13.77
C GLY A 425 24.57 15.08 12.72
N ASN A 426 23.41 14.46 12.65
CA ASN A 426 22.32 14.83 11.75
C ASN A 426 21.22 15.62 12.47
N SER A 427 20.25 16.10 11.69
CA SER A 427 19.03 16.76 12.18
C SER A 427 17.82 15.98 11.70
N ILE A 428 16.76 15.95 12.52
CA ILE A 428 15.53 15.23 12.17
C ILE A 428 14.35 16.18 12.23
N VAL A 429 13.56 16.20 11.15
CA VAL A 429 12.22 16.76 11.13
C VAL A 429 11.23 15.60 11.01
N LEU A 430 10.35 15.50 11.98
CA LEU A 430 9.40 14.41 12.15
C LEU A 430 7.98 14.95 12.01
N VAL A 431 7.21 14.46 11.03
CA VAL A 431 5.76 14.63 11.00
C VAL A 431 5.16 13.40 11.63
N ASP A 432 4.48 13.53 12.76
CA ASP A 432 3.84 12.39 13.41
C ASP A 432 2.59 12.82 14.19
N HIS A 433 1.79 11.85 14.58
CA HIS A 433 0.59 12.00 15.37
C HIS A 433 0.68 11.25 16.72
N ASP A 434 1.62 10.31 16.82
CA ASP A 434 1.83 9.55 18.03
C ASP A 434 2.43 10.44 19.14
N VAL A 435 1.71 10.53 20.25
CA VAL A 435 2.10 11.38 21.41
C VAL A 435 3.41 10.91 22.04
N GLN A 436 3.70 9.59 22.05
CA GLN A 436 4.93 9.06 22.61
C GLN A 436 6.15 9.50 21.78
N VAL A 437 6.02 9.43 20.45
CA VAL A 437 7.06 9.86 19.52
C VAL A 437 7.26 11.38 19.54
N LEU A 438 6.19 12.16 19.63
CA LEU A 438 6.25 13.61 19.69
C LEU A 438 6.89 14.13 21.00
N ARG A 439 6.79 13.38 22.10
CA ARG A 439 7.46 13.72 23.37
C ARG A 439 8.98 13.64 23.31
N GLU A 440 9.53 12.84 22.38
CA GLU A 440 10.98 12.75 22.15
C GLU A 440 11.56 13.95 21.40
N ALA A 441 10.71 14.84 20.87
CA ALA A 441 11.15 16.03 20.15
C ALA A 441 11.72 17.07 21.14
N GLY A 442 12.88 17.65 20.80
CA GLY A 442 13.41 18.81 21.51
C GLY A 442 12.65 20.10 21.20
N TRP A 443 11.99 20.12 20.03
CA TRP A 443 11.21 21.26 19.54
C TRP A 443 9.98 20.77 18.77
N LEU A 444 8.84 21.42 18.97
CA LEU A 444 7.60 21.14 18.28
C LEU A 444 7.13 22.36 17.47
N ILE A 445 6.57 22.09 16.31
CA ILE A 445 5.87 23.05 15.46
C ILE A 445 4.44 22.53 15.28
N GLU A 446 3.46 23.29 15.74
CA GLU A 446 2.06 22.90 15.59
C GLU A 446 1.38 23.70 14.49
N MET A 447 0.82 22.96 13.52
CA MET A 447 0.11 23.49 12.36
C MET A 447 -1.40 23.42 12.56
N GLY A 448 -2.12 24.45 12.12
CA GLY A 448 -3.57 24.49 12.26
C GLY A 448 -4.20 25.79 11.74
N PRO A 449 -5.32 26.24 12.37
CA PRO A 449 -6.10 25.58 13.43
C PRO A 449 -6.99 24.44 12.93
N GLY A 450 -7.24 24.31 11.64
CA GLY A 450 -8.08 23.30 11.03
C GLY A 450 -7.40 22.65 9.83
N ALA A 451 -8.21 22.02 8.98
CA ALA A 451 -7.78 21.37 7.76
C ALA A 451 -8.06 22.21 6.51
N GLY A 452 -7.40 21.91 5.39
CA GLY A 452 -7.63 22.55 4.10
C GLY A 452 -7.52 24.08 4.15
N ALA A 453 -8.55 24.77 3.68
CA ALA A 453 -8.61 26.22 3.68
C ALA A 453 -8.61 26.86 5.10
N LYS A 454 -9.03 26.13 6.14
CA LYS A 454 -8.98 26.53 7.54
C LYS A 454 -7.66 26.22 8.23
N GLY A 455 -6.73 25.53 7.54
CA GLY A 455 -5.39 25.19 8.01
C GLY A 455 -4.32 26.12 7.47
N GLY A 456 -3.09 25.63 7.45
CA GLY A 456 -1.94 26.27 6.81
C GLY A 456 -1.31 27.42 7.60
N THR A 457 -1.64 27.57 8.88
CA THR A 457 -1.01 28.54 9.78
C THR A 457 -0.22 27.84 10.88
N LEU A 458 0.75 28.53 11.44
CA LEU A 458 1.49 28.10 12.59
C LEU A 458 0.72 28.51 13.86
N LEU A 459 0.29 27.52 14.66
CA LEU A 459 -0.40 27.79 15.94
C LEU A 459 0.57 28.06 17.06
N ALA A 460 1.62 27.24 17.16
CA ALA A 460 2.63 27.32 18.19
C ALA A 460 3.93 26.71 17.72
N GLN A 461 5.05 27.16 18.27
CA GLN A 461 6.36 26.52 18.15
C GLN A 461 7.15 26.71 19.43
N GLY A 462 7.93 25.70 19.82
CA GLY A 462 8.72 25.73 21.04
C GLY A 462 9.05 24.35 21.57
N THR A 463 9.52 24.29 22.81
CA THR A 463 9.77 23.02 23.50
C THR A 463 8.45 22.30 23.79
N VAL A 464 8.50 20.98 23.99
CA VAL A 464 7.32 20.17 24.36
C VAL A 464 6.58 20.80 25.54
N ALA A 465 7.28 21.19 26.62
CA ALA A 465 6.68 21.81 27.80
C ALA A 465 5.97 23.15 27.48
N SER A 466 6.50 23.93 26.52
CA SER A 466 5.86 25.18 26.11
C SER A 466 4.58 24.91 25.34
N ILE A 467 4.54 23.85 24.51
CA ILE A 467 3.34 23.45 23.75
C ILE A 467 2.28 22.88 24.71
N GLU A 468 2.67 22.04 25.68
CA GLU A 468 1.78 21.50 26.71
C GLU A 468 1.02 22.61 27.47
N SER A 469 1.70 23.72 27.78
CA SER A 469 1.12 24.85 28.52
C SER A 469 0.38 25.87 27.65
N ASN A 470 0.50 25.77 26.33
CA ASN A 470 -0.10 26.74 25.41
C ASN A 470 -1.60 26.48 25.23
N ALA A 471 -2.43 27.46 25.63
CA ALA A 471 -3.90 27.35 25.51
C ALA A 471 -4.40 27.28 24.07
N ALA A 472 -3.63 27.79 23.08
CA ALA A 472 -3.99 27.73 21.66
C ALA A 472 -3.63 26.36 21.03
N SER A 473 -2.79 25.56 21.70
CA SER A 473 -2.35 24.26 21.22
C SER A 473 -3.47 23.23 21.27
N ARG A 474 -3.65 22.51 20.16
CA ARG A 474 -4.58 21.38 20.08
C ARG A 474 -3.95 20.06 20.51
N ILE A 475 -2.64 19.88 20.27
CA ILE A 475 -1.92 18.69 20.70
C ILE A 475 -1.49 18.76 22.15
N GLY A 476 -1.30 19.98 22.72
CA GLY A 476 -0.81 20.20 24.09
C GLY A 476 -1.56 19.44 25.18
N PRO A 477 -2.91 19.42 25.18
CA PRO A 477 -3.67 18.65 26.16
C PRO A 477 -3.37 17.14 26.13
N TYR A 478 -3.12 16.55 24.95
CA TYR A 478 -2.77 15.15 24.79
C TYR A 478 -1.32 14.86 25.20
N LEU A 479 -0.39 15.75 24.85
CA LEU A 479 1.00 15.68 25.33
C LEU A 479 1.06 15.71 26.86
N ALA A 480 0.28 16.58 27.47
CA ALA A 480 0.23 16.69 28.94
C ALA A 480 -0.59 15.57 29.63
N GLY A 481 -1.19 14.64 28.88
CA GLY A 481 -2.04 13.59 29.44
C GLY A 481 -3.35 14.10 30.04
N ARG A 482 -3.75 15.36 29.75
CA ARG A 482 -5.02 15.97 30.24
C ARG A 482 -6.23 15.62 29.38
N ALA A 483 -6.00 15.13 28.17
CA ALA A 483 -7.02 14.65 27.25
C ALA A 483 -6.61 13.30 26.64
N ALA A 484 -7.58 12.43 26.43
CA ALA A 484 -7.45 11.20 25.67
C ALA A 484 -8.74 10.96 24.88
N PRO A 485 -8.69 10.47 23.63
CA PRO A 485 -9.86 9.96 22.96
C PRO A 485 -10.49 8.80 23.77
N ALA A 486 -11.79 8.82 23.95
CA ALA A 486 -12.50 7.75 24.66
C ALA A 486 -13.95 7.64 24.17
N ARG A 487 -14.49 6.43 24.22
CA ARG A 487 -15.93 6.20 24.07
C ARG A 487 -16.66 6.54 25.38
N PRO A 488 -17.90 7.06 25.31
CA PRO A 488 -18.66 7.43 26.51
C PRO A 488 -19.06 6.22 27.36
N SER A 489 -19.28 5.04 26.77
CA SER A 489 -19.61 3.82 27.50
C SER A 489 -19.17 2.56 26.75
N ARG A 490 -18.77 1.54 27.49
CA ARG A 490 -18.51 0.17 27.01
C ARG A 490 -19.60 -0.77 27.52
N ALA A 491 -19.81 -1.90 26.82
CA ALA A 491 -20.73 -2.93 27.29
C ALA A 491 -20.23 -3.56 28.59
N ALA A 492 -21.16 -3.90 29.49
CA ALA A 492 -20.82 -4.70 30.65
C ALA A 492 -20.36 -6.11 30.22
N LYS A 493 -19.46 -6.73 31.00
CA LYS A 493 -18.91 -8.04 30.69
C LYS A 493 -19.99 -9.13 30.56
N ASP A 494 -20.99 -9.08 31.42
CA ASP A 494 -22.10 -10.04 31.41
C ASP A 494 -23.04 -9.90 30.20
N ASP A 495 -23.08 -8.69 29.59
CA ASP A 495 -23.91 -8.37 28.43
C ASP A 495 -23.14 -8.46 27.10
N MET A 496 -21.89 -8.91 27.13
CA MET A 496 -21.00 -8.87 25.97
C MET A 496 -21.60 -9.64 24.78
N PHE A 497 -22.13 -10.80 24.99
CA PHE A 497 -22.73 -11.68 23.97
C PHE A 497 -24.26 -11.62 23.92
N ALA A 498 -24.89 -10.58 24.46
CA ALA A 498 -26.36 -10.45 24.49
C ALA A 498 -27.01 -10.49 23.09
N PHE A 499 -26.30 -10.00 22.05
CA PHE A 499 -26.76 -10.05 20.65
C PHE A 499 -26.27 -11.26 19.88
N GLY A 500 -25.62 -12.24 20.56
CA GLY A 500 -25.01 -13.41 19.96
C GLY A 500 -23.51 -13.21 19.65
N ARG A 501 -22.93 -14.20 18.98
CA ARG A 501 -21.51 -14.22 18.63
C ARG A 501 -21.28 -14.62 17.17
N ILE A 502 -20.14 -14.24 16.68
CA ILE A 502 -19.51 -14.77 15.47
C ILE A 502 -18.39 -15.69 15.95
N HIS A 503 -18.45 -16.96 15.63
CA HIS A 503 -17.42 -17.95 15.97
C HIS A 503 -16.61 -18.31 14.73
N LEU A 504 -15.28 -18.29 14.85
CA LEU A 504 -14.34 -18.68 13.80
C LEU A 504 -13.35 -19.72 14.34
N SER A 505 -13.25 -20.87 13.64
CA SER A 505 -12.23 -21.89 13.88
C SER A 505 -11.36 -22.04 12.63
N THR A 506 -10.04 -21.90 12.79
CA THR A 506 -9.08 -21.97 11.68
C THR A 506 -8.09 -23.11 11.85
N LEU A 507 -7.60 -23.62 10.72
CA LEU A 507 -6.37 -24.39 10.61
C LEU A 507 -5.19 -23.42 10.51
N ALA A 508 -3.96 -23.96 10.50
CA ALA A 508 -2.77 -23.12 10.29
C ALA A 508 -2.78 -22.46 8.91
N ILE A 509 -2.50 -21.15 8.90
CA ILE A 509 -2.30 -20.36 7.68
C ILE A 509 -1.22 -19.31 7.91
N HIS A 510 -0.20 -19.26 7.07
CA HIS A 510 0.97 -18.39 7.23
C HIS A 510 1.56 -18.49 8.65
N THR A 511 1.56 -17.39 9.40
CA THR A 511 2.02 -17.36 10.80
C THR A 511 0.92 -17.78 11.80
N VAL A 512 -0.36 -17.71 11.40
CA VAL A 512 -1.48 -18.02 12.30
C VAL A 512 -1.56 -19.52 12.53
N LYS A 513 -1.46 -19.94 13.79
CA LYS A 513 -1.62 -21.31 14.24
C LYS A 513 -3.11 -21.68 14.31
N PRO A 514 -3.47 -22.98 14.37
CA PRO A 514 -4.86 -23.35 14.58
C PRO A 514 -5.42 -22.68 15.83
N LEU A 515 -6.53 -21.97 15.71
CA LEU A 515 -7.15 -21.26 16.82
C LEU A 515 -8.67 -21.20 16.67
N GLU A 516 -9.33 -20.92 17.79
CA GLU A 516 -10.75 -20.63 17.88
C GLU A 516 -10.94 -19.25 18.52
N VAL A 517 -11.78 -18.42 17.93
CA VAL A 517 -12.01 -17.06 18.38
C VAL A 517 -13.48 -16.67 18.25
N ASP A 518 -13.96 -15.93 19.25
CA ASP A 518 -15.33 -15.41 19.30
C ASP A 518 -15.34 -13.89 19.21
N PHE A 519 -16.21 -13.34 18.36
CA PHE A 519 -16.46 -11.91 18.23
C PHE A 519 -17.90 -11.63 18.67
N PRO A 520 -18.13 -10.77 19.68
CA PRO A 520 -19.49 -10.43 20.11
C PRO A 520 -20.17 -9.55 19.06
N LYS A 521 -21.42 -9.89 18.72
CA LYS A 521 -22.23 -9.13 17.76
C LYS A 521 -22.70 -7.81 18.37
N GLY A 522 -22.82 -6.76 17.53
CA GLY A 522 -23.28 -5.44 17.95
C GLY A 522 -22.32 -4.76 18.94
N ARG A 523 -21.04 -5.11 18.93
CA ARG A 523 -19.99 -4.58 19.80
C ARG A 523 -18.78 -4.14 18.99
N LEU A 524 -17.95 -3.29 19.62
CA LEU A 524 -16.64 -2.92 19.11
C LEU A 524 -15.62 -3.97 19.56
N THR A 525 -15.11 -4.76 18.61
CA THR A 525 -13.99 -5.68 18.84
C THR A 525 -12.73 -5.13 18.21
N VAL A 526 -11.63 -5.09 18.97
CA VAL A 526 -10.31 -4.75 18.45
C VAL A 526 -9.44 -6.00 18.36
N VAL A 527 -8.88 -6.26 17.19
CA VAL A 527 -7.87 -7.30 16.95
C VAL A 527 -6.50 -6.64 16.99
N THR A 528 -5.70 -6.99 17.99
CA THR A 528 -4.41 -6.37 18.25
C THR A 528 -3.28 -7.40 18.40
N GLY A 529 -2.07 -6.92 18.70
CA GLY A 529 -0.85 -7.71 18.84
C GLY A 529 0.31 -7.08 18.08
N VAL A 530 1.52 -7.52 18.35
CA VAL A 530 2.74 -6.99 17.72
C VAL A 530 2.74 -7.14 16.19
N SER A 531 3.60 -6.40 15.51
CA SER A 531 3.75 -6.52 14.05
C SER A 531 4.12 -7.96 13.66
N GLY A 532 3.44 -8.51 12.63
CA GLY A 532 3.67 -9.89 12.18
C GLY A 532 3.04 -10.99 13.05
N SER A 533 2.20 -10.66 14.03
CA SER A 533 1.49 -11.65 14.86
C SER A 533 0.32 -12.37 14.15
N GLY A 534 -0.03 -11.97 12.92
CA GLY A 534 -1.04 -12.63 12.11
C GLY A 534 -2.42 -11.99 12.11
N LYS A 535 -2.58 -10.74 12.61
CA LYS A 535 -3.85 -10.00 12.66
C LYS A 535 -4.57 -9.93 11.33
N SER A 536 -3.87 -9.40 10.31
CA SER A 536 -4.44 -9.28 8.95
C SER A 536 -4.80 -10.64 8.36
N THR A 537 -4.00 -11.67 8.57
CA THR A 537 -4.29 -13.04 8.13
C THR A 537 -5.55 -13.59 8.80
N LEU A 538 -5.71 -13.41 10.12
CA LEU A 538 -6.91 -13.85 10.83
C LEU A 538 -8.17 -13.13 10.34
N VAL A 539 -8.09 -11.82 10.15
CA VAL A 539 -9.27 -11.00 9.84
C VAL A 539 -9.53 -10.95 8.33
N LEU A 540 -8.52 -10.57 7.52
CA LEU A 540 -8.71 -10.29 6.09
C LEU A 540 -8.69 -11.56 5.24
N GLU A 541 -7.89 -12.56 5.60
CA GLU A 541 -7.77 -13.79 4.82
C GLU A 541 -8.65 -14.94 5.36
N SER A 542 -9.06 -14.90 6.64
CA SER A 542 -9.88 -15.96 7.24
C SER A 542 -11.31 -15.47 7.55
N LEU A 543 -11.49 -14.48 8.43
CA LEU A 543 -12.83 -14.07 8.91
C LEU A 543 -13.70 -13.49 7.78
N ILE A 544 -13.23 -12.47 7.04
CA ILE A 544 -14.03 -11.83 5.99
C ILE A 544 -14.40 -12.81 4.88
N PRO A 545 -13.47 -13.59 4.28
CA PRO A 545 -13.82 -14.56 3.26
C PRO A 545 -14.76 -15.67 3.76
N ALA A 546 -14.62 -16.07 5.03
CA ALA A 546 -15.52 -17.05 5.63
C ALA A 546 -16.95 -16.52 5.80
N LEU A 547 -17.11 -15.29 6.31
CA LEU A 547 -18.42 -14.63 6.43
C LEU A 547 -19.08 -14.42 5.06
N GLN A 548 -18.31 -14.00 4.07
CA GLN A 548 -18.80 -13.81 2.70
C GLN A 548 -19.19 -15.13 2.04
N ALA A 549 -18.43 -16.19 2.27
CA ALA A 549 -18.76 -17.52 1.78
C ALA A 549 -20.03 -18.07 2.45
N ALA A 550 -20.14 -17.96 3.77
CA ALA A 550 -21.32 -18.39 4.53
C ALA A 550 -22.58 -17.63 4.09
N ALA A 551 -22.52 -16.30 3.95
CA ALA A 551 -23.63 -15.47 3.48
C ALA A 551 -24.07 -15.83 2.04
N ALA A 552 -23.13 -16.23 1.17
CA ALA A 552 -23.40 -16.62 -0.21
C ALA A 552 -23.72 -18.13 -0.37
N GLY A 553 -23.74 -18.92 0.70
CA GLY A 553 -23.92 -20.37 0.66
C GLY A 553 -22.82 -21.10 -0.12
N ARG A 554 -21.59 -20.56 -0.14
CA ARG A 554 -20.41 -21.14 -0.80
C ARG A 554 -19.54 -21.90 0.20
N ALA A 555 -18.66 -22.77 -0.33
CA ALA A 555 -17.67 -23.46 0.50
C ALA A 555 -16.77 -22.47 1.23
N LEU A 556 -16.47 -22.75 2.51
CA LEU A 556 -15.51 -21.97 3.30
C LEU A 556 -14.10 -22.07 2.71
N PRO A 557 -13.23 -21.07 2.97
CA PRO A 557 -11.81 -21.18 2.64
C PRO A 557 -11.19 -22.46 3.22
N VAL A 558 -10.25 -23.08 2.51
CA VAL A 558 -9.67 -24.39 2.87
C VAL A 558 -9.08 -24.43 4.28
N HIS A 559 -8.55 -23.29 4.75
CA HIS A 559 -7.96 -23.16 6.09
C HIS A 559 -8.98 -22.77 7.18
N VAL A 560 -10.26 -22.59 6.85
CA VAL A 560 -11.33 -22.30 7.82
C VAL A 560 -12.10 -23.60 8.08
N ARG A 561 -12.05 -24.07 9.32
CA ARG A 561 -12.76 -25.28 9.77
C ARG A 561 -14.25 -25.01 9.99
N ALA A 562 -14.56 -23.90 10.65
CA ALA A 562 -15.92 -23.47 10.94
C ALA A 562 -16.03 -21.94 11.00
N ALA A 563 -17.16 -21.41 10.54
CA ALA A 563 -17.53 -20.02 10.69
C ALA A 563 -19.03 -19.93 10.95
N GLU A 564 -19.41 -19.63 12.19
CA GLU A 564 -20.79 -19.50 12.61
C GLU A 564 -21.12 -18.03 12.89
N ALA A 565 -22.01 -17.46 12.10
CA ALA A 565 -22.37 -16.03 12.20
C ALA A 565 -23.88 -15.85 11.97
N PRO A 566 -24.73 -16.32 12.89
CA PRO A 566 -26.20 -16.24 12.71
C PRO A 566 -26.67 -14.82 12.46
N GLY A 567 -27.42 -14.60 11.36
CA GLY A 567 -28.00 -13.30 11.01
C GLY A 567 -27.05 -12.27 10.43
N ILE A 568 -25.78 -12.63 10.15
CA ILE A 568 -24.85 -11.80 9.38
C ILE A 568 -24.97 -12.18 7.90
N THR A 569 -25.29 -11.19 7.07
CA THR A 569 -25.43 -11.35 5.61
C THR A 569 -24.39 -10.55 4.84
N ARG A 570 -23.71 -9.58 5.49
CA ARG A 570 -22.73 -8.69 4.86
C ARG A 570 -21.48 -8.57 5.72
N ALA A 571 -20.31 -8.72 5.09
CA ALA A 571 -19.01 -8.42 5.70
C ALA A 571 -18.27 -7.43 4.79
N GLN A 572 -18.03 -6.22 5.31
CA GLN A 572 -17.52 -5.08 4.56
C GLN A 572 -16.15 -4.67 5.09
N LEU A 573 -15.16 -4.66 4.22
CA LEU A 573 -13.81 -4.18 4.54
C LEU A 573 -13.71 -2.67 4.26
N ILE A 574 -13.25 -1.92 5.24
CA ILE A 574 -12.92 -0.50 5.15
C ILE A 574 -11.42 -0.36 5.38
N ASP A 575 -10.64 -0.34 4.32
CA ASP A 575 -9.19 -0.26 4.35
C ASP A 575 -8.66 1.06 3.76
N ALA A 576 -7.38 1.36 4.00
CA ALA A 576 -6.69 2.54 3.48
C ALA A 576 -6.28 2.43 2.01
N ALA A 577 -6.67 1.37 1.30
CA ALA A 577 -6.37 1.21 -0.11
C ALA A 577 -6.98 2.36 -0.94
N PRO A 578 -6.28 2.88 -1.96
CA PRO A 578 -6.81 3.95 -2.81
C PRO A 578 -8.16 3.61 -3.41
N ILE A 579 -9.05 4.59 -3.42
CA ILE A 579 -10.37 4.48 -4.05
C ILE A 579 -10.20 4.60 -5.57
N GLY A 580 -9.81 3.49 -6.21
CA GLY A 580 -9.60 3.43 -7.65
C GLY A 580 -8.35 4.19 -8.13
N THR A 581 -7.93 3.90 -9.35
CA THR A 581 -6.80 4.57 -10.04
C THR A 581 -7.29 5.61 -11.06
N ASN A 582 -8.61 5.82 -11.17
CA ASN A 582 -9.18 6.70 -12.18
C ASN A 582 -9.17 8.14 -11.66
N ILE A 583 -8.36 8.99 -12.27
CA ILE A 583 -8.25 10.42 -11.98
C ILE A 583 -9.59 11.17 -12.14
N ARG A 584 -10.58 10.58 -12.82
CA ARG A 584 -11.92 11.12 -12.97
C ARG A 584 -12.85 10.80 -11.81
N SER A 585 -12.46 9.91 -10.90
CA SER A 585 -13.20 9.69 -9.66
C SER A 585 -12.92 10.83 -8.67
N THR A 586 -13.97 11.43 -8.11
CA THR A 586 -13.87 12.51 -7.12
C THR A 586 -14.61 12.14 -5.85
N ALA A 587 -14.37 12.88 -4.75
CA ALA A 587 -15.11 12.73 -3.50
C ALA A 587 -16.62 12.79 -3.72
N ALA A 588 -17.09 13.76 -4.52
CA ALA A 588 -18.52 13.92 -4.84
C ALA A 588 -19.09 12.76 -5.66
N THR A 589 -18.31 12.17 -6.60
CA THR A 589 -18.81 11.02 -7.37
C THR A 589 -18.88 9.76 -6.54
N TYR A 590 -17.93 9.56 -5.66
CA TYR A 590 -17.87 8.37 -4.82
C TYR A 590 -18.97 8.39 -3.73
N ALA A 591 -19.26 9.57 -3.18
CA ALA A 591 -20.37 9.77 -2.23
C ALA A 591 -21.74 9.92 -2.91
N ASP A 592 -21.86 9.70 -4.20
CA ASP A 592 -23.08 9.89 -5.01
C ASP A 592 -23.70 11.31 -4.97
N VAL A 593 -22.96 12.29 -4.47
CA VAL A 593 -23.40 13.70 -4.40
C VAL A 593 -23.49 14.29 -5.81
N HIS A 594 -22.49 14.01 -6.65
CA HIS A 594 -22.42 14.52 -8.01
C HIS A 594 -23.59 14.07 -8.88
N ASP A 595 -24.03 12.81 -8.74
CA ASP A 595 -25.14 12.27 -9.52
C ASP A 595 -26.48 12.94 -9.18
N GLU A 596 -26.68 13.26 -7.89
CA GLU A 596 -27.86 14.02 -7.46
C GLU A 596 -27.79 15.48 -7.93
N LEU A 597 -26.63 16.13 -7.85
CA LEU A 597 -26.44 17.48 -8.35
C LEU A 597 -26.73 17.57 -9.86
N ARG A 598 -26.25 16.62 -10.67
CA ARG A 598 -26.55 16.54 -12.11
C ARG A 598 -28.05 16.51 -12.40
N LYS A 599 -28.82 15.73 -11.61
CA LYS A 599 -30.29 15.67 -11.75
C LYS A 599 -30.94 17.02 -11.39
N VAL A 600 -30.41 17.71 -10.39
CA VAL A 600 -30.92 19.02 -9.96
C VAL A 600 -30.62 20.08 -11.03
N PHE A 601 -29.38 20.16 -11.52
CA PHE A 601 -28.98 21.15 -12.52
C PHE A 601 -29.72 20.97 -13.85
N ALA A 602 -29.98 19.73 -14.29
CA ALA A 602 -30.76 19.45 -15.49
C ALA A 602 -32.21 19.98 -15.42
N ARG A 603 -32.72 20.31 -14.24
CA ARG A 603 -34.07 20.86 -14.05
C ARG A 603 -34.14 22.39 -14.02
N THR A 604 -32.99 23.07 -14.02
CA THR A 604 -32.91 24.55 -14.02
C THR A 604 -33.49 25.14 -15.31
N ALA A 605 -33.89 26.42 -15.29
CA ALA A 605 -34.39 27.12 -16.46
C ALA A 605 -33.32 27.20 -17.58
N ASP A 606 -32.08 27.53 -17.18
CA ASP A 606 -30.93 27.64 -18.11
C ASP A 606 -30.63 26.31 -18.80
N ALA A 607 -30.67 25.19 -18.04
CA ALA A 607 -30.45 23.86 -18.61
C ALA A 607 -31.55 23.46 -19.61
N LYS A 608 -32.80 23.77 -19.29
CA LYS A 608 -33.94 23.51 -20.19
C LYS A 608 -33.85 24.35 -21.45
N ALA A 609 -33.48 25.64 -21.35
CA ALA A 609 -33.30 26.52 -22.47
C ALA A 609 -32.16 26.06 -23.39
N GLY A 610 -31.08 25.53 -22.83
CA GLY A 610 -29.96 24.95 -23.57
C GLY A 610 -30.14 23.51 -24.04
N GLY A 611 -31.24 22.85 -23.68
CA GLY A 611 -31.52 21.43 -24.03
C GLY A 611 -30.57 20.45 -23.31
N TRP A 612 -30.02 20.82 -22.15
CA TRP A 612 -29.08 20.01 -21.37
C TRP A 612 -29.79 19.00 -20.46
N LYS A 613 -29.38 17.73 -20.58
CA LYS A 613 -29.91 16.61 -19.76
C LYS A 613 -28.92 16.27 -18.64
N SER A 614 -29.34 15.49 -17.65
CA SER A 614 -28.50 15.05 -16.53
C SER A 614 -27.20 14.37 -17.00
N GLY A 615 -27.21 13.63 -18.11
CA GLY A 615 -26.02 13.01 -18.71
C GLY A 615 -24.98 14.03 -19.19
N ASP A 616 -25.43 15.20 -19.67
CA ASP A 616 -24.55 16.22 -20.24
C ASP A 616 -23.66 16.89 -19.16
N PHE A 617 -24.11 16.88 -17.89
CA PHE A 617 -23.35 17.38 -16.74
C PHE A 617 -22.31 16.38 -16.21
N SER A 618 -22.14 15.22 -16.84
CA SER A 618 -21.06 14.30 -16.50
C SER A 618 -19.75 14.78 -17.10
N TYR A 619 -18.75 15.10 -16.28
CA TYR A 619 -17.40 15.41 -16.79
C TYR A 619 -16.67 14.16 -17.33
N ASN A 620 -17.21 12.93 -17.15
CA ASN A 620 -16.65 11.70 -17.73
C ASN A 620 -17.09 11.49 -19.18
N THR A 621 -18.38 11.70 -19.46
CA THR A 621 -19.01 11.34 -20.76
C THR A 621 -19.90 12.41 -21.31
N GLY A 622 -20.22 13.47 -20.53
CA GLY A 622 -21.19 14.50 -20.91
C GLY A 622 -20.62 15.54 -21.88
N ARG A 623 -21.51 16.24 -22.56
CA ARG A 623 -21.16 17.31 -23.53
C ARG A 623 -20.60 18.58 -22.86
N LEU A 624 -20.88 18.81 -21.56
CA LEU A 624 -20.40 19.95 -20.79
C LEU A 624 -19.01 19.70 -20.16
N ARG A 625 -18.33 18.59 -20.47
CA ARG A 625 -16.97 18.33 -20.03
C ARG A 625 -15.98 19.26 -20.75
N CYS A 626 -14.88 19.59 -20.09
CA CYS A 626 -13.82 20.40 -20.71
C CYS A 626 -13.20 19.64 -21.91
N PRO A 627 -13.21 20.24 -23.12
CA PRO A 627 -12.66 19.56 -24.30
C PRO A 627 -11.12 19.47 -24.29
N ALA A 628 -10.43 20.39 -23.59
CA ALA A 628 -8.98 20.43 -23.56
C ALA A 628 -8.36 19.32 -22.71
N CYS A 629 -8.96 19.00 -21.55
CA CYS A 629 -8.48 17.94 -20.66
C CYS A 629 -9.39 16.70 -20.67
N ASP A 630 -10.40 16.67 -21.50
CA ASP A 630 -11.39 15.58 -21.57
C ASP A 630 -11.98 15.21 -20.20
N GLY A 631 -12.20 16.24 -19.34
CA GLY A 631 -12.80 16.09 -18.01
C GLY A 631 -11.87 15.58 -16.91
N THR A 632 -10.57 15.47 -17.13
CA THR A 632 -9.60 15.08 -16.10
C THR A 632 -9.29 16.24 -15.12
N GLY A 633 -9.43 17.50 -15.57
CA GLY A 633 -9.05 18.70 -14.82
C GLY A 633 -7.56 19.03 -14.90
N VAL A 634 -6.73 18.08 -15.37
CA VAL A 634 -5.29 18.23 -15.51
C VAL A 634 -4.85 17.86 -16.93
N VAL A 635 -3.69 18.38 -17.32
CA VAL A 635 -2.98 18.00 -18.54
C VAL A 635 -1.65 17.40 -18.11
N SER A 636 -1.42 16.15 -18.47
CA SER A 636 -0.15 15.48 -18.24
C SER A 636 0.84 15.88 -19.33
N LEU A 637 1.96 16.43 -18.93
CA LEU A 637 3.05 16.78 -19.84
C LEU A 637 4.08 15.65 -19.79
N ASP A 638 4.21 14.95 -20.91
CA ASP A 638 5.33 14.03 -21.15
C ASP A 638 6.60 14.86 -21.33
N VAL A 639 7.38 14.96 -20.27
CA VAL A 639 8.69 15.63 -20.32
C VAL A 639 9.74 14.54 -20.48
N GLN A 640 10.27 14.40 -21.70
CA GLN A 640 11.31 13.40 -22.01
C GLN A 640 12.38 13.35 -20.89
N PHE A 641 12.58 12.16 -20.31
CA PHE A 641 13.52 11.86 -19.22
C PHE A 641 13.15 12.37 -17.81
N LEU A 642 11.94 12.90 -17.60
CA LEU A 642 11.39 13.23 -16.27
C LEU A 642 10.08 12.48 -16.08
N PRO A 643 9.62 12.27 -14.82
CA PRO A 643 8.26 11.81 -14.58
C PRO A 643 7.25 12.76 -15.22
N ASP A 644 6.14 12.22 -15.73
CA ASP A 644 5.03 13.02 -16.25
C ASP A 644 4.62 14.07 -15.20
N VAL A 645 4.50 15.31 -15.62
CA VAL A 645 4.08 16.41 -14.75
C VAL A 645 2.64 16.76 -15.06
N ASP A 646 1.75 16.52 -14.09
CA ASP A 646 0.36 16.94 -14.17
C ASP A 646 0.23 18.41 -13.79
N ILE A 647 -0.28 19.21 -14.72
CA ILE A 647 -0.59 20.62 -14.46
C ILE A 647 -2.09 20.85 -14.54
N PRO A 648 -2.66 21.78 -13.75
CA PRO A 648 -4.07 22.15 -13.90
C PRO A 648 -4.35 22.58 -15.35
N CYS A 649 -5.43 22.06 -15.92
CA CYS A 649 -5.81 22.38 -17.28
C CYS A 649 -5.96 23.90 -17.46
N PRO A 650 -5.27 24.54 -18.41
CA PRO A 650 -5.31 26.00 -18.60
C PRO A 650 -6.71 26.53 -18.93
N ASP A 651 -7.53 25.73 -19.61
CA ASP A 651 -8.87 26.13 -20.05
C ASP A 651 -9.89 26.08 -18.91
N CYS A 652 -9.97 24.96 -18.17
CA CYS A 652 -10.94 24.78 -17.10
C CYS A 652 -10.39 25.05 -15.71
N ARG A 653 -9.08 25.27 -15.56
CA ARG A 653 -8.38 25.54 -14.30
C ARG A 653 -8.66 24.50 -13.19
N GLY A 654 -8.81 23.23 -13.60
CA GLY A 654 -9.11 22.13 -12.68
C GLY A 654 -10.59 21.79 -12.54
N SER A 655 -11.53 22.67 -12.92
CA SER A 655 -12.98 22.44 -12.73
C SER A 655 -13.56 21.27 -13.51
N ARG A 656 -12.83 20.70 -14.48
CA ARG A 656 -13.23 19.59 -15.35
C ARG A 656 -14.34 19.88 -16.36
N TYR A 657 -14.93 21.09 -16.31
CA TYR A 657 -16.07 21.50 -17.12
C TYR A 657 -15.71 22.52 -18.19
N ALA A 658 -16.47 22.54 -19.27
CA ALA A 658 -16.46 23.58 -20.26
C ALA A 658 -17.05 24.89 -19.70
N LYS A 659 -16.75 26.02 -20.32
CA LYS A 659 -17.20 27.34 -19.87
C LYS A 659 -18.73 27.47 -19.86
N GLU A 660 -19.43 26.76 -20.73
CA GLU A 660 -20.87 26.74 -20.81
C GLU A 660 -21.53 26.20 -19.53
N ALA A 661 -20.89 25.26 -18.85
CA ALA A 661 -21.40 24.72 -17.58
C ALA A 661 -21.45 25.78 -16.46
N GLN A 662 -20.61 26.82 -16.51
CA GLN A 662 -20.61 27.92 -15.55
C GLN A 662 -21.80 28.88 -15.75
N LEU A 663 -22.37 28.91 -16.93
CA LEU A 663 -23.53 29.75 -17.24
C LEU A 663 -24.84 29.15 -16.76
N ILE A 664 -24.89 27.84 -16.53
CA ILE A 664 -26.08 27.12 -16.04
C ILE A 664 -26.10 27.25 -14.51
N LYS A 665 -27.02 28.04 -14.00
CA LYS A 665 -27.06 28.41 -12.60
C LYS A 665 -28.32 27.95 -11.88
N ARG A 666 -28.16 27.66 -10.59
CA ARG A 666 -29.24 27.33 -9.67
C ARG A 666 -29.22 28.32 -8.49
N THR A 667 -30.37 28.88 -8.18
CA THR A 667 -30.55 29.71 -6.98
C THR A 667 -31.07 28.83 -5.84
N ASN A 668 -30.41 28.86 -4.68
CA ASN A 668 -30.89 28.17 -3.48
C ASN A 668 -31.97 28.98 -2.73
N LYS A 669 -32.59 28.41 -1.69
CA LYS A 669 -33.65 29.10 -0.92
C LYS A 669 -33.17 30.36 -0.19
N ALA A 670 -31.86 30.51 0.03
CA ALA A 670 -31.27 31.71 0.61
C ALA A 670 -31.00 32.83 -0.42
N GLY A 671 -31.41 32.65 -1.69
CA GLY A 671 -31.21 33.60 -2.78
C GLY A 671 -29.81 33.63 -3.39
N ARG A 672 -28.90 32.73 -2.99
CA ARG A 672 -27.57 32.61 -3.56
C ARG A 672 -27.58 31.72 -4.80
N THR A 673 -26.83 32.11 -5.81
CA THR A 673 -26.83 31.43 -7.11
C THR A 673 -25.47 30.77 -7.35
N TYR A 674 -25.47 29.48 -7.77
CA TYR A 674 -24.28 28.68 -8.02
C TYR A 674 -24.41 27.89 -9.32
N SER A 675 -23.29 27.71 -10.02
CA SER A 675 -23.12 26.70 -11.08
C SER A 675 -22.66 25.38 -10.49
N LEU A 676 -22.74 24.29 -11.28
CA LEU A 676 -22.20 22.98 -10.85
C LEU A 676 -20.68 23.00 -10.66
N PRO A 677 -19.89 23.58 -11.57
CA PRO A 677 -18.44 23.75 -11.33
C PRO A 677 -18.12 24.49 -10.02
N GLU A 678 -18.81 25.59 -9.71
CA GLU A 678 -18.61 26.33 -8.46
C GLU A 678 -18.88 25.47 -7.22
N LEU A 679 -19.93 24.62 -7.25
CA LEU A 679 -20.19 23.67 -6.15
C LEU A 679 -19.11 22.59 -6.05
N MET A 680 -18.57 22.12 -7.17
CA MET A 680 -17.49 21.13 -7.15
C MET A 680 -16.17 21.67 -6.60
N ASP A 681 -15.95 22.98 -6.66
CA ASP A 681 -14.79 23.66 -6.10
C ASP A 681 -14.91 23.97 -4.60
N MET A 682 -16.12 23.83 -4.03
CA MET A 682 -16.39 24.05 -2.59
C MET A 682 -15.90 22.87 -1.75
N ASP A 683 -15.52 23.14 -0.51
CA ASP A 683 -15.38 22.09 0.50
C ASP A 683 -16.77 21.55 0.91
N VAL A 684 -16.79 20.38 1.56
CA VAL A 684 -18.03 19.70 1.98
C VAL A 684 -18.85 20.59 2.93
N ASP A 685 -18.21 21.34 3.86
CA ASP A 685 -18.90 22.22 4.80
C ASP A 685 -19.59 23.39 4.08
N GLU A 686 -18.93 24.01 3.11
CA GLU A 686 -19.46 25.09 2.26
C GLU A 686 -20.60 24.58 1.37
N ALA A 687 -20.37 23.42 0.72
CA ALA A 687 -21.36 22.79 -0.14
C ALA A 687 -22.62 22.36 0.65
N LEU A 688 -22.47 21.91 1.91
CA LEU A 688 -23.59 21.58 2.79
C LEU A 688 -24.47 22.81 3.03
N GLN A 689 -23.85 23.98 3.26
CA GLN A 689 -24.61 25.25 3.43
C GLN A 689 -25.26 25.69 2.10
N ALA A 690 -24.55 25.58 0.97
CA ALA A 690 -25.05 25.97 -0.35
C ALA A 690 -26.22 25.07 -0.82
N CYS A 691 -26.23 23.81 -0.43
CA CYS A 691 -27.21 22.79 -0.82
C CYS A 691 -28.19 22.41 0.30
N ALA A 692 -28.28 23.18 1.38
CA ALA A 692 -29.15 22.86 2.54
C ALA A 692 -30.62 22.62 2.18
N ASP A 693 -31.12 23.19 1.09
CA ASP A 693 -32.48 23.00 0.58
C ASP A 693 -32.66 21.72 -0.26
N LEU A 694 -31.58 20.98 -0.58
CA LEU A 694 -31.57 19.72 -1.31
C LEU A 694 -31.45 18.53 -0.33
N LYS A 695 -32.56 18.02 0.19
CA LYS A 695 -32.57 17.02 1.28
C LYS A 695 -31.58 15.86 1.07
N THR A 696 -31.56 15.22 -0.12
CA THR A 696 -30.68 14.07 -0.43
C THR A 696 -29.21 14.48 -0.46
N VAL A 697 -28.90 15.60 -1.12
CA VAL A 697 -27.52 16.12 -1.20
C VAL A 697 -27.04 16.55 0.18
N ALA A 698 -27.85 17.31 0.92
CA ALA A 698 -27.49 17.77 2.26
C ALA A 698 -27.29 16.61 3.25
N SER A 699 -28.10 15.54 3.17
CA SER A 699 -27.89 14.35 3.99
C SER A 699 -26.54 13.69 3.73
N ARG A 700 -26.17 13.50 2.46
CA ARG A 700 -24.86 12.89 2.08
C ARG A 700 -23.68 13.78 2.46
N LEU A 701 -23.78 15.09 2.23
CA LEU A 701 -22.75 16.05 2.64
C LEU A 701 -22.60 16.10 4.15
N LYS A 702 -23.71 16.01 4.90
CA LYS A 702 -23.68 15.92 6.36
C LYS A 702 -22.94 14.65 6.83
N THR A 703 -23.22 13.50 6.23
CA THR A 703 -22.49 12.26 6.52
C THR A 703 -20.96 12.44 6.32
N LEU A 704 -20.54 13.11 5.23
CA LEU A 704 -19.13 13.41 5.02
C LEU A 704 -18.56 14.34 6.10
N ALA A 705 -19.29 15.38 6.46
CA ALA A 705 -18.89 16.33 7.52
C ALA A 705 -18.80 15.64 8.90
N ASP A 706 -19.77 14.81 9.25
CA ASP A 706 -19.82 14.04 10.51
C ASP A 706 -18.64 13.04 10.61
N LEU A 707 -18.17 12.52 9.46
CA LEU A 707 -16.96 11.70 9.33
C LEU A 707 -15.64 12.50 9.35
N GLY A 708 -15.69 13.82 9.62
CA GLY A 708 -14.52 14.69 9.66
C GLY A 708 -13.90 14.97 8.28
N LEU A 709 -14.67 14.83 7.19
CA LEU A 709 -14.29 15.17 5.83
C LEU A 709 -14.82 16.53 5.36
N GLY A 710 -15.28 17.38 6.30
CA GLY A 710 -15.88 18.68 6.01
C GLY A 710 -15.00 19.63 5.19
N TYR A 711 -13.68 19.49 5.30
CA TYR A 711 -12.67 20.27 4.58
C TYR A 711 -12.36 19.78 3.17
N LEU A 712 -12.79 18.57 2.81
CA LEU A 712 -12.46 17.95 1.53
C LEU A 712 -13.23 18.63 0.40
N THR A 713 -12.53 19.01 -0.66
CA THR A 713 -13.17 19.61 -1.83
C THR A 713 -13.99 18.56 -2.60
N LEU A 714 -15.21 18.88 -3.01
CA LEU A 714 -16.07 17.95 -3.74
C LEU A 714 -15.44 17.43 -5.03
N GLY A 715 -14.69 18.28 -5.73
CA GLY A 715 -13.95 17.95 -6.94
C GLY A 715 -12.60 17.25 -6.71
N GLU A 716 -12.18 17.03 -5.44
CA GLU A 716 -10.93 16.36 -5.12
C GLU A 716 -10.88 14.96 -5.72
N GLY A 717 -9.78 14.65 -6.42
CA GLY A 717 -9.57 13.36 -7.05
C GLY A 717 -9.31 12.24 -6.02
N THR A 718 -10.07 11.14 -6.09
CA THR A 718 -9.91 10.04 -5.13
C THR A 718 -8.51 9.40 -5.09
N PRO A 719 -7.69 9.38 -6.17
CA PRO A 719 -6.31 8.89 -6.09
C PRO A 719 -5.38 9.75 -5.22
N GLY A 720 -5.71 11.03 -5.03
CA GLY A 720 -4.92 11.99 -4.22
C GLY A 720 -5.22 11.95 -2.73
N LEU A 721 -6.26 11.22 -2.30
CA LEU A 721 -6.67 11.16 -0.90
C LEU A 721 -5.65 10.41 -0.03
N SER A 722 -5.46 10.89 1.19
CA SER A 722 -4.73 10.15 2.22
C SER A 722 -5.44 8.82 2.56
N GLY A 723 -4.74 7.89 3.23
CA GLY A 723 -5.33 6.61 3.61
C GLY A 723 -6.57 6.76 4.47
N GLY A 724 -6.50 7.62 5.48
CA GLY A 724 -7.62 7.87 6.39
C GLY A 724 -8.80 8.59 5.70
N GLU A 725 -8.55 9.51 4.77
CA GLU A 725 -9.60 10.15 3.96
C GLU A 725 -10.31 9.13 3.08
N ALA A 726 -9.55 8.24 2.42
CA ALA A 726 -10.09 7.18 1.60
C ALA A 726 -10.96 6.21 2.41
N GLN A 727 -10.54 5.81 3.60
CA GLN A 727 -11.32 4.96 4.50
C GLN A 727 -12.63 5.62 4.91
N ARG A 728 -12.57 6.88 5.37
CA ARG A 728 -13.78 7.62 5.79
C ARG A 728 -14.74 7.85 4.63
N LEU A 729 -14.22 8.07 3.42
CA LEU A 729 -15.05 8.22 2.23
C LEU A 729 -15.70 6.88 1.82
N LYS A 730 -15.01 5.74 1.95
CA LYS A 730 -15.57 4.39 1.77
C LYS A 730 -16.72 4.15 2.76
N LEU A 731 -16.50 4.50 4.03
CA LEU A 731 -17.52 4.38 5.07
C LEU A 731 -18.75 5.24 4.75
N ALA A 732 -18.57 6.49 4.30
CA ALA A 732 -19.68 7.38 3.93
C ALA A 732 -20.61 6.75 2.89
N SER A 733 -20.07 5.98 1.95
CA SER A 733 -20.87 5.31 0.91
C SER A 733 -21.70 4.13 1.44
N GLU A 734 -21.34 3.56 2.58
CA GLU A 734 -22.04 2.44 3.22
C GLU A 734 -23.05 2.89 4.28
N MET A 735 -22.90 4.11 4.81
CA MET A 735 -23.86 4.65 5.79
C MET A 735 -25.23 4.93 5.13
N GLY A 736 -26.31 4.68 5.87
CA GLY A 736 -27.67 4.89 5.39
C GLY A 736 -28.40 3.64 4.90
N ARG A 737 -27.77 2.46 4.95
CA ARG A 737 -28.39 1.15 4.74
C ARG A 737 -28.73 0.52 6.11
N GLY A 738 -29.67 -0.44 6.15
CA GLY A 738 -29.88 -1.23 7.37
C GLY A 738 -28.59 -1.96 7.78
N GLN A 739 -28.20 -1.92 9.05
CA GLN A 739 -26.87 -2.27 9.51
C GLN A 739 -26.83 -3.51 10.42
N SER A 740 -27.97 -3.98 10.95
CA SER A 740 -28.03 -5.03 11.96
C SER A 740 -27.56 -6.41 11.51
N ASP A 741 -27.43 -6.61 10.20
CA ASP A 741 -26.93 -7.82 9.56
C ASP A 741 -25.50 -7.66 9.00
N ALA A 742 -24.83 -6.52 9.29
CA ALA A 742 -23.55 -6.16 8.74
C ALA A 742 -22.42 -6.24 9.77
N VAL A 743 -21.27 -6.74 9.29
CA VAL A 743 -19.98 -6.63 9.96
C VAL A 743 -19.12 -5.64 9.19
N PHE A 744 -18.70 -4.57 9.86
CA PHE A 744 -17.72 -3.63 9.36
C PHE A 744 -16.35 -3.97 9.91
N VAL A 745 -15.40 -4.21 9.03
CA VAL A 745 -14.01 -4.48 9.39
C VAL A 745 -13.16 -3.30 8.97
N PHE A 746 -12.45 -2.71 9.92
CA PHE A 746 -11.51 -1.60 9.68
C PHE A 746 -10.08 -2.09 9.84
N ASP A 747 -9.23 -1.76 8.87
CA ASP A 747 -7.81 -2.09 8.89
C ASP A 747 -6.99 -0.84 9.16
N GLU A 748 -6.44 -0.75 10.39
CA GLU A 748 -5.62 0.36 10.90
C GLU A 748 -6.23 1.76 10.61
N PRO A 749 -7.47 2.05 11.04
CA PRO A 749 -8.17 3.29 10.66
C PRO A 749 -7.60 4.56 11.32
N THR A 750 -6.73 4.45 12.31
CA THR A 750 -6.09 5.60 12.98
C THR A 750 -4.86 6.10 12.25
N ILE A 751 -4.42 5.42 11.18
CA ILE A 751 -3.23 5.84 10.41
C ILE A 751 -3.34 7.30 9.97
N GLY A 752 -2.36 8.11 10.39
CA GLY A 752 -2.27 9.53 10.03
C GLY A 752 -3.33 10.42 10.69
N LEU A 753 -3.99 9.95 11.75
CA LEU A 753 -4.98 10.72 12.49
C LEU A 753 -4.37 11.40 13.72
N HIS A 754 -4.66 12.68 13.88
CA HIS A 754 -4.44 13.38 15.13
C HIS A 754 -5.34 12.81 16.24
N PRO A 755 -4.94 12.78 17.54
CA PRO A 755 -5.81 12.30 18.62
C PRO A 755 -7.21 12.88 18.64
N ALA A 756 -7.40 14.16 18.26
CA ALA A 756 -8.72 14.76 18.10
C ALA A 756 -9.55 14.10 16.98
N ASP A 757 -8.92 13.65 15.91
CA ASP A 757 -9.59 12.96 14.79
C ASP A 757 -9.91 11.50 15.18
N VAL A 758 -9.10 10.85 16.04
CA VAL A 758 -9.42 9.54 16.64
C VAL A 758 -10.71 9.62 17.47
N ALA A 759 -10.92 10.71 18.21
CA ALA A 759 -12.16 10.92 18.94
C ALA A 759 -13.38 11.01 17.99
N VAL A 760 -13.25 11.60 16.81
CA VAL A 760 -14.29 11.61 15.77
C VAL A 760 -14.55 10.19 15.25
N LEU A 761 -13.50 9.42 14.99
CA LEU A 761 -13.61 8.04 14.53
C LEU A 761 -14.34 7.15 15.55
N LEU A 762 -14.04 7.31 16.84
CA LEU A 762 -14.75 6.59 17.91
C LEU A 762 -16.25 6.91 17.95
N LYS A 763 -16.66 8.17 17.71
CA LYS A 763 -18.08 8.52 17.56
C LYS A 763 -18.73 7.81 16.37
N VAL A 764 -18.03 7.69 15.27
CA VAL A 764 -18.52 6.97 14.08
C VAL A 764 -18.75 5.49 14.41
N PHE A 765 -17.84 4.86 15.15
CA PHE A 765 -18.05 3.48 15.62
C PHE A 765 -19.29 3.38 16.51
N GLU A 766 -19.52 4.34 17.40
CA GLU A 766 -20.73 4.41 18.20
C GLU A 766 -22.01 4.49 17.36
N GLU A 767 -22.03 5.31 16.31
CA GLU A 767 -23.17 5.43 15.40
C GLU A 767 -23.44 4.12 14.65
N LEU A 768 -22.41 3.42 14.21
CA LEU A 768 -22.54 2.10 13.59
C LEU A 768 -23.10 1.08 14.58
N LEU A 769 -22.59 1.03 15.80
CA LEU A 769 -23.06 0.14 16.85
C LEU A 769 -24.52 0.45 17.24
N ALA A 770 -24.87 1.73 17.36
CA ALA A 770 -26.24 2.17 17.63
C ALA A 770 -27.23 1.77 16.51
N SER A 771 -26.76 1.65 15.27
CA SER A 771 -27.55 1.14 14.14
C SER A 771 -27.64 -0.40 14.09
N GLY A 772 -27.03 -1.10 15.07
CA GLY A 772 -27.04 -2.56 15.21
C GLY A 772 -25.89 -3.27 14.51
N ALA A 773 -24.96 -2.56 13.88
CA ALA A 773 -23.80 -3.15 13.22
C ALA A 773 -22.82 -3.81 14.21
N THR A 774 -22.05 -4.76 13.73
CA THR A 774 -20.87 -5.29 14.44
C THR A 774 -19.63 -4.60 13.87
N VAL A 775 -18.76 -4.08 14.73
CA VAL A 775 -17.54 -3.36 14.31
C VAL A 775 -16.31 -4.15 14.78
N ILE A 776 -15.46 -4.52 13.84
CA ILE A 776 -14.18 -5.20 14.10
C ILE A 776 -13.06 -4.31 13.57
N VAL A 777 -12.06 -4.02 14.39
CA VAL A 777 -10.97 -3.10 14.05
C VAL A 777 -9.65 -3.80 14.26
N ILE A 778 -8.78 -3.83 13.25
CA ILE A 778 -7.37 -4.20 13.41
C ILE A 778 -6.65 -2.92 13.82
N GLU A 779 -6.03 -2.88 15.02
CA GLU A 779 -5.47 -1.64 15.53
C GLU A 779 -4.28 -1.82 16.47
N HIS A 780 -3.46 -0.76 16.53
CA HIS A 780 -2.34 -0.59 17.44
C HIS A 780 -2.48 0.65 18.34
N ASP A 781 -3.37 1.57 17.98
CA ASP A 781 -3.65 2.78 18.76
C ASP A 781 -4.25 2.43 20.12
N LEU A 782 -3.58 2.89 21.19
CA LEU A 782 -3.96 2.55 22.55
C LEU A 782 -5.32 3.13 22.97
N ASP A 783 -5.71 4.27 22.41
CA ASP A 783 -6.99 4.92 22.75
C ASP A 783 -8.16 4.14 22.15
N VAL A 784 -8.00 3.62 20.94
CA VAL A 784 -8.98 2.71 20.30
C VAL A 784 -9.04 1.38 21.04
N ILE A 785 -7.87 0.78 21.39
CA ILE A 785 -7.80 -0.48 22.14
C ILE A 785 -8.49 -0.35 23.49
N ARG A 786 -8.21 0.71 24.25
CA ARG A 786 -8.86 0.99 25.56
C ARG A 786 -10.36 1.24 25.44
N SER A 787 -10.80 1.72 24.27
CA SER A 787 -12.21 2.01 23.98
C SER A 787 -13.00 0.79 23.52
N ALA A 788 -12.35 -0.36 23.26
CA ALA A 788 -13.01 -1.59 22.81
C ALA A 788 -13.93 -2.19 23.86
N ASP A 789 -15.02 -2.82 23.42
CA ASP A 789 -15.82 -3.72 24.25
C ASP A 789 -15.10 -5.06 24.44
N TRP A 790 -14.48 -5.56 23.35
CA TRP A 790 -13.79 -6.84 23.29
C TRP A 790 -12.48 -6.71 22.56
N ILE A 791 -11.45 -7.41 23.02
CA ILE A 791 -10.12 -7.44 22.39
C ILE A 791 -9.78 -8.89 22.05
N VAL A 792 -9.19 -9.07 20.90
CA VAL A 792 -8.55 -10.31 20.44
C VAL A 792 -7.06 -10.01 20.27
N ASP A 793 -6.23 -10.50 21.19
CA ASP A 793 -4.79 -10.24 21.18
C ASP A 793 -4.04 -11.45 20.60
N LEU A 794 -3.33 -11.22 19.48
CA LEU A 794 -2.53 -12.24 18.79
C LEU A 794 -1.04 -12.05 19.09
N GLY A 795 -0.36 -13.15 19.38
CA GLY A 795 1.06 -13.07 19.73
C GLY A 795 1.66 -14.44 20.06
N PRO A 796 2.56 -14.47 21.07
CA PRO A 796 3.09 -13.31 21.80
C PRO A 796 4.08 -12.47 20.99
N GLY A 797 4.72 -13.04 19.96
CA GLY A 797 5.68 -12.35 19.09
C GLY A 797 5.18 -12.19 17.65
N GLY A 798 6.10 -11.84 16.73
CA GLY A 798 5.87 -11.82 15.29
C GLY A 798 6.46 -13.06 14.60
N GLY A 799 5.98 -13.38 13.39
CA GLY A 799 6.43 -14.54 12.61
C GLY A 799 6.16 -15.88 13.34
N ASP A 800 7.14 -16.77 13.36
CA ASP A 800 7.01 -18.11 13.97
C ASP A 800 6.72 -18.08 15.48
N ALA A 801 7.13 -16.99 16.16
CA ALA A 801 6.85 -16.76 17.57
C ALA A 801 5.45 -16.16 17.82
N GLY A 802 4.71 -15.88 16.75
CA GLY A 802 3.36 -15.33 16.78
C GLY A 802 2.28 -16.34 16.43
N GLY A 803 1.14 -15.80 16.00
CA GLY A 803 0.04 -16.58 15.42
C GLY A 803 -0.81 -17.34 16.41
N GLU A 804 -0.59 -17.16 17.72
CA GLU A 804 -1.43 -17.74 18.78
C GLU A 804 -2.46 -16.71 19.26
N LEU A 805 -3.63 -17.17 19.63
CA LEU A 805 -4.55 -16.38 20.44
C LEU A 805 -3.99 -16.32 21.88
N VAL A 806 -3.45 -15.17 22.26
CA VAL A 806 -2.89 -14.95 23.59
C VAL A 806 -4.02 -14.81 24.62
N VAL A 807 -4.97 -13.94 24.30
CA VAL A 807 -6.16 -13.70 25.13
C VAL A 807 -7.27 -13.09 24.26
N GLN A 808 -8.50 -13.40 24.60
CA GLN A 808 -9.69 -12.67 24.15
C GLN A 808 -10.53 -12.29 25.37
N GLY A 809 -10.96 -11.04 25.43
CA GLY A 809 -11.71 -10.52 26.59
C GLY A 809 -11.89 -9.01 26.57
N THR A 810 -12.32 -8.47 27.68
CA THR A 810 -12.36 -7.03 27.91
C THR A 810 -10.96 -6.44 28.00
N PRO A 811 -10.77 -5.13 27.86
CA PRO A 811 -9.47 -4.49 28.09
C PRO A 811 -8.84 -4.86 29.45
N GLU A 812 -9.67 -5.03 30.48
CA GLU A 812 -9.25 -5.46 31.80
C GLU A 812 -8.70 -6.90 31.81
N ASP A 813 -9.34 -7.82 31.07
CA ASP A 813 -8.87 -9.21 30.92
C ASP A 813 -7.52 -9.25 30.21
N VAL A 814 -7.34 -8.45 29.15
CA VAL A 814 -6.09 -8.36 28.39
C VAL A 814 -4.96 -7.77 29.23
N LYS A 815 -5.26 -6.75 30.03
CA LYS A 815 -4.30 -6.16 30.98
C LYS A 815 -3.83 -7.13 32.05
N ALA A 816 -4.70 -8.06 32.48
CA ALA A 816 -4.38 -9.06 33.47
C ALA A 816 -3.55 -10.24 32.90
N GLU A 817 -3.53 -10.44 31.57
CA GLU A 817 -2.80 -11.53 30.93
C GLU A 817 -1.30 -11.23 30.79
N ALA A 818 -0.48 -11.93 31.57
CA ALA A 818 0.97 -11.72 31.62
C ALA A 818 1.69 -11.97 30.27
N ARG A 819 1.14 -12.83 29.40
CA ARG A 819 1.68 -13.13 28.08
C ARG A 819 1.35 -12.05 27.05
N SER A 820 0.36 -11.18 27.33
CA SER A 820 -0.03 -10.10 26.44
C SER A 820 1.01 -8.98 26.46
N ILE A 821 1.62 -8.73 25.31
CA ILE A 821 2.50 -7.56 25.15
C ILE A 821 1.65 -6.30 25.12
N THR A 822 0.52 -6.31 24.40
CA THR A 822 -0.42 -5.19 24.37
C THR A 822 -0.94 -4.83 25.75
N GLY A 823 -1.24 -5.81 26.59
CA GLY A 823 -1.75 -5.62 27.95
C GLY A 823 -0.84 -4.78 28.88
N ARG A 824 0.45 -4.70 28.55
CA ARG A 824 1.41 -3.87 29.31
C ARG A 824 1.28 -2.37 29.06
N TYR A 825 0.62 -1.99 27.94
CA TYR A 825 0.51 -0.60 27.50
C TYR A 825 -0.91 -0.01 27.65
N ILE A 826 -1.95 -0.85 27.90
CA ILE A 826 -3.34 -0.43 28.07
C ILE A 826 -3.76 -0.17 29.53
#